data_ea3066c1894adfe81913ab0394abbe8d
#
_entry.id   ea3066c1894adfe81913ab0394abbe8d
#
_cell.length_a   1.000
_cell.length_b   1.000
_cell.length_c   1.000
_cell.angle_alpha   90.00
_cell.angle_beta   90.00
_cell.angle_gamma   90.00
#
_symmetry.space_group_name_H-M   'P 1'
#
loop_
_entity.id
_entity.type
_entity.pdbx_description
1 polymer ?
#
loop_
_entity_poly.entity_id
_entity_poly.type
_entity_poly.pdbx_seq_one_letter_code
_entity_poly.pdbx_strand_id
1 'polypeptide(L)'
;MSIDMEQFKVTFMEESLEGLEIMESVLLDMRPGEADAEAIDNIFRAAHSIKGGSATFGLEAIASFTHVVETLLDEIRNGERAVTQEAIVLFLSSVDCIRELLRADQSSEPVDQDHIDQIKAGLDKMLGSKQQEKAVLVDDEALPTSTGKTTGWQIYFKPFTDMLRTGNDVVRMFRELGELGEMSVVVNTKDLPSLVDMAPEESYLQWDVTLKGDIEKAQVEEIFEWVEDDCELVINPLGNSELEPVISEIPKQEKLAETILQEAPPAFERRKASSPESSSIRVGIDKVDDLINMVGELVITQSMLGQLGEDFDMSRVERLKDGLAELERNTRELQESVMRIRMLPISFAFNRFPRMVHDLSAKLNKKIELTMSGEQTEIDKTVMEKIGDPLVHLVRNSIDHGIETPEVRKAAGKPETGVVNLNAYHQGGNVVIEISDDGAGLNHERIFAKAVERGLVGADEEMSDEKIYELLFEPGFSTAEQVSDVSGRGVGMDVVKRNITGLGGAIDVSSVLGQGSTFTIRLPLTLAILDGQLVRVGENTYIIPLVSIVESLLVNKKNVNAIAGKAEVYQLRSDYLPIIRLYDVFGLEPDRRTLDDGLLVVVEGDGKKGGLLVDELLGQQQVVIKSLETNFRRVDGLSGATILGDGTVALIVDVDGVVRLSASHGATPTKHVAVA
;
A
#
# COMPACT_ATOMS: atom_id res chain seq x y z
N MET A 1 18.11 7.12 29.98
CA MET A 1 17.38 6.64 28.81
C MET A 1 17.94 7.41 27.63
N SER A 2 18.66 6.78 26.73
CA SER A 2 19.02 7.38 25.46
C SER A 2 17.72 7.41 24.63
N ILE A 3 17.24 8.58 24.31
CA ILE A 3 16.12 8.75 23.37
C ILE A 3 16.59 8.17 22.04
N ASP A 4 15.85 7.23 21.50
CA ASP A 4 16.19 6.58 20.23
C ASP A 4 15.78 7.52 19.08
N MET A 5 16.71 8.40 18.69
CA MET A 5 16.50 9.38 17.62
C MET A 5 16.14 8.72 16.28
N GLU A 6 16.54 7.47 16.04
CA GLU A 6 16.14 6.73 14.83
C GLU A 6 14.63 6.43 14.82
N GLN A 7 14.05 6.12 15.97
CA GLN A 7 12.60 5.85 16.06
C GLN A 7 11.77 7.10 15.79
N PHE A 8 12.20 8.26 16.29
CA PHE A 8 11.53 9.54 15.99
C PHE A 8 11.67 9.95 14.54
N LYS A 9 12.82 9.68 13.91
CA LYS A 9 13.01 9.93 12.47
C LYS A 9 12.04 9.09 11.63
N VAL A 10 11.79 7.84 12.00
CA VAL A 10 10.80 6.97 11.31
C VAL A 10 9.39 7.55 11.41
N THR A 11 8.97 7.96 12.62
CA THR A 11 7.66 8.59 12.82
C THR A 11 7.53 9.88 12.01
N PHE A 12 8.53 10.73 12.03
CA PHE A 12 8.55 11.95 11.21
C PHE A 12 8.42 11.64 9.71
N MET A 13 9.09 10.60 9.22
CA MET A 13 8.98 10.20 7.81
C MET A 13 7.56 9.73 7.46
N GLU A 14 6.92 8.95 8.36
CA GLU A 14 5.54 8.51 8.18
C GLU A 14 4.58 9.70 8.17
N GLU A 15 4.67 10.61 9.13
CA GLU A 15 3.85 11.84 9.22
C GLU A 15 4.08 12.77 8.02
N SER A 16 5.32 12.87 7.54
CA SER A 16 5.62 13.65 6.33
C SER A 16 4.97 13.07 5.07
N LEU A 17 4.94 11.74 4.93
CA LEU A 17 4.27 11.10 3.80
C LEU A 17 2.76 11.28 3.87
N GLU A 18 2.14 11.16 5.05
CA GLU A 18 0.72 11.47 5.25
C GLU A 18 0.40 12.94 4.92
N GLY A 19 1.26 13.87 5.35
CA GLY A 19 1.13 15.29 5.01
C GLY A 19 1.19 15.55 3.50
N LEU A 20 2.09 14.86 2.79
CA LEU A 20 2.18 14.95 1.32
C LEU A 20 0.94 14.39 0.61
N GLU A 21 0.30 13.36 1.15
CA GLU A 21 -0.96 12.82 0.61
C GLU A 21 -2.11 13.82 0.77
N ILE A 22 -2.19 14.50 1.92
CA ILE A 22 -3.16 15.58 2.17
C ILE A 22 -2.92 16.73 1.19
N MET A 23 -1.66 17.19 1.04
CA MET A 23 -1.31 18.25 0.09
C MET A 23 -1.72 17.88 -1.35
N GLU A 24 -1.42 16.67 -1.78
CA GLU A 24 -1.74 16.18 -3.12
C GLU A 24 -3.25 16.14 -3.35
N SER A 25 -4.03 15.59 -2.42
CA SER A 25 -5.49 15.50 -2.49
C SER A 25 -6.14 16.88 -2.62
N VAL A 26 -5.75 17.82 -1.74
CA VAL A 26 -6.30 19.18 -1.76
C VAL A 26 -5.93 19.94 -3.03
N LEU A 27 -4.68 19.78 -3.54
CA LEU A 27 -4.23 20.42 -4.77
C LEU A 27 -4.96 19.89 -6.01
N LEU A 28 -5.35 18.61 -6.02
CA LEU A 28 -6.11 18.00 -7.13
C LEU A 28 -7.56 18.50 -7.20
N ASP A 29 -8.16 18.81 -6.04
CA ASP A 29 -9.52 19.34 -5.96
C ASP A 29 -9.58 20.85 -6.20
N MET A 30 -8.43 21.54 -6.12
CA MET A 30 -8.35 23.00 -6.20
C MET A 30 -8.58 23.51 -7.63
N ARG A 31 -9.42 24.52 -7.79
CA ARG A 31 -9.71 25.16 -9.09
C ARG A 31 -9.00 26.52 -9.21
N PRO A 32 -8.45 26.84 -10.39
CA PRO A 32 -7.84 28.14 -10.63
C PRO A 32 -8.81 29.29 -10.37
N GLY A 33 -8.40 30.25 -9.55
CA GLY A 33 -9.21 31.43 -9.18
C GLY A 33 -10.19 31.21 -8.04
N GLU A 34 -10.42 30.00 -7.56
CA GLU A 34 -11.19 29.69 -6.36
C GLU A 34 -10.18 29.30 -5.26
N ALA A 35 -9.81 30.24 -4.42
CA ALA A 35 -8.97 30.00 -3.27
C ALA A 35 -9.86 29.68 -2.06
N ASP A 36 -10.03 28.41 -1.72
CA ASP A 36 -10.58 28.01 -0.43
C ASP A 36 -9.51 28.23 0.63
N ALA A 37 -9.79 29.13 1.58
CA ALA A 37 -8.83 29.50 2.62
C ALA A 37 -8.47 28.29 3.51
N GLU A 38 -9.43 27.42 3.83
CA GLU A 38 -9.22 26.20 4.62
C GLU A 38 -8.33 25.18 3.86
N ALA A 39 -8.58 25.03 2.55
CA ALA A 39 -7.76 24.17 1.70
C ALA A 39 -6.30 24.63 1.63
N ILE A 40 -6.07 25.94 1.47
CA ILE A 40 -4.72 26.52 1.44
C ILE A 40 -4.02 26.38 2.79
N ASP A 41 -4.73 26.59 3.88
CA ASP A 41 -4.18 26.45 5.23
C ASP A 41 -3.75 25.00 5.52
N ASN A 42 -4.54 24.03 5.09
CA ASN A 42 -4.19 22.60 5.22
C ASN A 42 -2.90 22.24 4.46
N ILE A 43 -2.73 22.74 3.22
CA ILE A 43 -1.51 22.53 2.45
C ILE A 43 -0.32 23.22 3.10
N PHE A 44 -0.51 24.44 3.57
CA PHE A 44 0.52 25.22 4.26
C PHE A 44 0.99 24.53 5.52
N ARG A 45 0.08 24.06 6.39
CA ARG A 45 0.42 23.33 7.63
C ARG A 45 1.22 22.06 7.34
N ALA A 46 0.82 21.29 6.33
CA ALA A 46 1.57 20.08 5.93
C ALA A 46 2.98 20.42 5.46
N ALA A 47 3.15 21.41 4.58
CA ALA A 47 4.47 21.84 4.11
C ALA A 47 5.33 22.36 5.29
N HIS A 48 4.74 23.13 6.17
CA HIS A 48 5.37 23.69 7.36
C HIS A 48 5.90 22.59 8.30
N SER A 49 5.07 21.58 8.63
CA SER A 49 5.46 20.44 9.47
C SER A 49 6.64 19.65 8.85
N ILE A 50 6.61 19.43 7.52
CA ILE A 50 7.69 18.75 6.81
C ILE A 50 9.00 19.58 6.88
N LYS A 51 8.93 20.90 6.66
CA LYS A 51 10.10 21.80 6.78
C LYS A 51 10.74 21.68 8.17
N GLY A 52 9.93 21.85 9.20
CA GLY A 52 10.39 21.88 10.59
C GLY A 52 10.99 20.55 11.04
N GLY A 53 10.32 19.45 10.80
CA GLY A 53 10.85 18.12 11.11
C GLY A 53 12.12 17.81 10.33
N SER A 54 12.18 18.17 9.04
CA SER A 54 13.37 17.97 8.22
C SER A 54 14.58 18.70 8.76
N ALA A 55 14.43 19.95 9.22
CA ALA A 55 15.50 20.68 9.85
C ALA A 55 15.97 20.03 11.15
N THR A 56 15.03 19.51 11.96
CA THR A 56 15.34 18.82 13.22
C THR A 56 16.18 17.55 13.02
N PHE A 57 15.93 16.81 11.93
CA PHE A 57 16.64 15.57 11.62
C PHE A 57 17.84 15.77 10.69
N GLY A 58 18.24 17.03 10.39
CA GLY A 58 19.39 17.36 9.55
C GLY A 58 19.19 17.05 8.06
N LEU A 59 17.93 17.02 7.58
CA LEU A 59 17.56 16.78 6.20
C LEU A 59 17.53 18.10 5.41
N GLU A 60 18.68 18.78 5.30
CA GLU A 60 18.81 20.14 4.76
C GLU A 60 18.24 20.30 3.35
N ALA A 61 18.37 19.28 2.49
CA ALA A 61 17.84 19.33 1.14
C ALA A 61 16.30 19.44 1.14
N ILE A 62 15.62 18.66 2.00
CA ILE A 62 14.15 18.66 2.13
C ILE A 62 13.71 19.97 2.76
N ALA A 63 14.35 20.40 3.85
CA ALA A 63 14.03 21.65 4.53
C ALA A 63 14.16 22.87 3.60
N SER A 64 15.27 22.97 2.84
CA SER A 64 15.50 24.06 1.88
C SER A 64 14.47 24.06 0.72
N PHE A 65 14.12 22.88 0.20
CA PHE A 65 13.13 22.79 -0.88
C PHE A 65 11.75 23.17 -0.39
N THR A 66 11.34 22.60 0.76
CA THR A 66 10.01 22.84 1.35
C THR A 66 9.80 24.28 1.78
N HIS A 67 10.88 24.97 2.22
CA HIS A 67 10.84 26.40 2.55
C HIS A 67 10.40 27.26 1.36
N VAL A 68 10.87 26.97 0.14
CA VAL A 68 10.47 27.71 -1.07
C VAL A 68 8.98 27.47 -1.38
N VAL A 69 8.51 26.23 -1.21
CA VAL A 69 7.10 25.87 -1.40
C VAL A 69 6.22 26.62 -0.41
N GLU A 70 6.59 26.63 0.86
CA GLU A 70 5.89 27.31 1.95
C GLU A 70 5.81 28.82 1.73
N THR A 71 6.90 29.45 1.33
CA THR A 71 6.91 30.92 1.03
C THR A 71 5.89 31.25 -0.05
N LEU A 72 5.77 30.44 -1.10
CA LEU A 72 4.80 30.66 -2.16
C LEU A 72 3.35 30.40 -1.69
N LEU A 73 3.14 29.40 -0.82
CA LEU A 73 1.85 29.12 -0.20
C LEU A 73 1.42 30.25 0.72
N ASP A 74 2.34 30.84 1.47
CA ASP A 74 2.06 31.97 2.35
C ASP A 74 1.60 33.22 1.56
N GLU A 75 2.26 33.53 0.42
CA GLU A 75 1.79 34.61 -0.47
C GLU A 75 0.36 34.37 -0.99
N ILE A 76 -0.02 33.08 -1.23
CA ILE A 76 -1.37 32.72 -1.69
C ILE A 76 -2.35 32.82 -0.52
N ARG A 77 -2.00 32.32 0.67
CA ARG A 77 -2.80 32.38 1.89
C ARG A 77 -3.13 33.82 2.28
N ASN A 78 -2.17 34.71 2.20
CA ASN A 78 -2.34 36.13 2.51
C ASN A 78 -3.08 36.92 1.41
N GLY A 79 -3.55 36.24 0.34
CA GLY A 79 -4.25 36.88 -0.78
C GLY A 79 -3.36 37.76 -1.66
N GLU A 80 -2.05 37.69 -1.48
CA GLU A 80 -1.07 38.44 -2.25
C GLU A 80 -0.87 37.89 -3.64
N ARG A 81 -1.24 36.59 -3.83
CA ARG A 81 -1.15 35.89 -5.12
C ARG A 81 -2.40 35.05 -5.36
N ALA A 82 -2.88 35.07 -6.61
CA ALA A 82 -4.00 34.22 -7.04
C ALA A 82 -3.52 32.78 -7.31
N VAL A 83 -4.37 31.80 -6.98
CA VAL A 83 -4.17 30.40 -7.37
C VAL A 83 -4.32 30.28 -8.88
N THR A 84 -3.23 29.98 -9.60
CA THR A 84 -3.22 29.75 -11.03
C THR A 84 -3.05 28.25 -11.34
N GLN A 85 -3.45 27.82 -12.55
CA GLN A 85 -3.22 26.46 -12.98
C GLN A 85 -1.72 26.09 -12.99
N GLU A 86 -0.85 27.05 -13.32
CA GLU A 86 0.60 26.85 -13.27
C GLU A 86 1.11 26.64 -11.85
N ALA A 87 0.54 27.36 -10.87
CA ALA A 87 0.89 27.18 -9.45
C ALA A 87 0.48 25.79 -8.94
N ILE A 88 -0.73 25.33 -9.26
CA ILE A 88 -1.22 24.00 -8.87
C ILE A 88 -0.30 22.91 -9.43
N VAL A 89 0.03 22.96 -10.72
CA VAL A 89 0.93 21.98 -11.34
C VAL A 89 2.31 22.00 -10.70
N LEU A 90 2.83 23.19 -10.37
CA LEU A 90 4.14 23.34 -9.76
C LEU A 90 4.15 22.81 -8.31
N PHE A 91 3.09 23.03 -7.55
CA PHE A 91 2.94 22.45 -6.21
C PHE A 91 2.82 20.92 -6.25
N LEU A 92 2.04 20.34 -7.17
CA LEU A 92 1.97 18.89 -7.36
C LEU A 92 3.35 18.30 -7.69
N SER A 93 4.11 18.96 -8.58
CA SER A 93 5.49 18.54 -8.87
C SER A 93 6.41 18.69 -7.65
N SER A 94 6.15 19.69 -6.80
CA SER A 94 6.91 19.88 -5.56
C SER A 94 6.65 18.77 -4.54
N VAL A 95 5.40 18.31 -4.43
CA VAL A 95 5.03 17.14 -3.61
C VAL A 95 5.82 15.91 -4.04
N ASP A 96 5.99 15.70 -5.36
CA ASP A 96 6.79 14.58 -5.86
C ASP A 96 8.27 14.71 -5.51
N CYS A 97 8.84 15.89 -5.68
CA CYS A 97 10.24 16.14 -5.32
C CYS A 97 10.49 15.88 -3.83
N ILE A 98 9.60 16.37 -2.94
CA ILE A 98 9.74 16.14 -1.50
C ILE A 98 9.61 14.64 -1.19
N ARG A 99 8.64 13.93 -1.82
CA ARG A 99 8.47 12.48 -1.67
C ARG A 99 9.69 11.69 -2.14
N GLU A 100 10.31 12.10 -3.24
CA GLU A 100 11.54 11.50 -3.75
C GLU A 100 12.71 11.72 -2.80
N LEU A 101 12.87 12.92 -2.27
CA LEU A 101 13.91 13.26 -1.30
C LEU A 101 13.76 12.45 0.00
N LEU A 102 12.55 12.32 0.53
CA LEU A 102 12.25 11.50 1.71
C LEU A 102 12.60 10.02 1.49
N ARG A 103 12.23 9.46 0.33
CA ARG A 103 12.56 8.07 -0.03
C ARG A 103 14.06 7.85 -0.21
N ALA A 104 14.75 8.79 -0.83
CA ALA A 104 16.19 8.70 -1.03
C ALA A 104 16.97 8.68 0.29
N ASP A 105 16.51 9.39 1.31
CA ASP A 105 17.10 9.33 2.65
C ASP A 105 16.88 7.97 3.33
N GLN A 106 15.74 7.31 3.09
CA GLN A 106 15.45 5.98 3.63
C GLN A 106 16.22 4.87 2.90
N SER A 107 16.25 4.89 1.56
CA SER A 107 16.74 3.78 0.74
C SER A 107 18.16 3.98 0.20
N SER A 108 18.74 5.17 0.38
CA SER A 108 20.01 5.57 -0.24
C SER A 108 20.03 5.46 -1.77
N GLU A 109 18.86 5.60 -2.40
CA GLU A 109 18.73 5.65 -3.85
C GLU A 109 19.19 7.01 -4.41
N PRO A 110 19.73 7.05 -5.63
CA PRO A 110 20.10 8.31 -6.26
C PRO A 110 18.86 9.13 -6.62
N VAL A 111 18.89 10.41 -6.30
CA VAL A 111 17.84 11.40 -6.58
C VAL A 111 18.10 12.04 -7.95
N ASP A 112 17.05 12.33 -8.71
CA ASP A 112 17.15 13.14 -9.94
C ASP A 112 17.31 14.64 -9.59
N GLN A 113 18.56 15.03 -9.33
CA GLN A 113 18.89 16.40 -8.93
C GLN A 113 18.51 17.43 -10.00
N ASP A 114 18.63 17.07 -11.28
CA ASP A 114 18.30 17.98 -12.40
C ASP A 114 16.80 18.30 -12.41
N HIS A 115 15.95 17.32 -12.09
CA HIS A 115 14.50 17.51 -12.00
C HIS A 115 14.13 18.40 -10.80
N ILE A 116 14.74 18.15 -9.62
CA ILE A 116 14.49 18.96 -8.41
C ILE A 116 14.92 20.42 -8.63
N ASP A 117 16.10 20.65 -9.22
CA ASP A 117 16.57 21.99 -9.51
C ASP A 117 15.68 22.72 -10.52
N GLN A 118 15.11 22.00 -11.49
CA GLN A 118 14.15 22.56 -12.46
C GLN A 118 12.86 23.03 -11.79
N ILE A 119 12.29 22.22 -10.89
CA ILE A 119 11.07 22.58 -10.15
C ILE A 119 11.36 23.74 -9.21
N LYS A 120 12.46 23.71 -8.47
CA LYS A 120 12.90 24.81 -7.60
C LYS A 120 13.06 26.12 -8.36
N ALA A 121 13.68 26.09 -9.53
CA ALA A 121 13.80 27.27 -10.39
C ALA A 121 12.43 27.79 -10.88
N GLY A 122 11.45 26.91 -11.07
CA GLY A 122 10.06 27.26 -11.38
C GLY A 122 9.40 28.03 -10.23
N LEU A 123 9.55 27.52 -9.00
CA LEU A 123 9.05 28.16 -7.77
C LEU A 123 9.71 29.54 -7.56
N ASP A 124 11.05 29.61 -7.65
CA ASP A 124 11.81 30.86 -7.52
C ASP A 124 11.42 31.90 -8.58
N LYS A 125 11.14 31.48 -9.80
CA LYS A 125 10.65 32.33 -10.87
C LYS A 125 9.27 32.89 -10.55
N MET A 126 8.39 32.11 -9.97
CA MET A 126 7.09 32.57 -9.51
C MET A 126 7.26 33.61 -8.39
N LEU A 127 8.08 33.36 -7.39
CA LEU A 127 8.39 34.32 -6.31
C LEU A 127 9.04 35.59 -6.86
N GLY A 128 10.00 35.47 -7.79
CA GLY A 128 10.76 36.60 -8.39
C GLY A 128 9.91 37.53 -9.29
N SER A 129 8.80 37.05 -9.86
CA SER A 129 7.95 37.86 -10.73
C SER A 129 7.32 39.08 -10.01
N LYS A 130 7.15 39.00 -8.71
CA LYS A 130 6.58 40.08 -7.86
C LYS A 130 7.60 41.20 -7.55
N GLN A 131 8.89 40.90 -7.49
CA GLN A 131 9.91 41.91 -7.27
C GLN A 131 10.05 42.89 -8.43
N GLN A 132 9.70 42.50 -9.65
CA GLN A 132 9.68 43.38 -10.81
C GLN A 132 8.44 44.27 -10.90
N GLU A 133 7.27 43.83 -10.42
CA GLU A 133 6.07 44.68 -10.36
C GLU A 133 6.09 45.69 -9.20
N LYS A 134 6.73 45.35 -8.06
CA LYS A 134 6.90 46.28 -6.92
C LYS A 134 7.97 47.37 -7.16
N ALA A 135 8.86 47.20 -8.14
CA ALA A 135 9.90 48.17 -8.46
C ALA A 135 9.43 49.41 -9.25
N VAL A 136 8.13 49.46 -9.64
CA VAL A 136 7.60 50.59 -10.46
C VAL A 136 6.73 51.60 -9.67
N LEU A 137 6.35 51.28 -8.44
CA LEU A 137 5.52 52.20 -7.62
C LEU A 137 6.01 52.17 -6.16
N VAL A 138 6.99 52.95 -5.79
CA VAL A 138 7.09 53.69 -4.53
C VAL A 138 8.35 54.53 -4.54
N ASP A 139 8.18 55.82 -4.77
CA ASP A 139 9.15 56.85 -4.41
C ASP A 139 8.71 57.39 -3.02
N ASP A 140 9.73 57.44 -2.15
CA ASP A 140 9.84 58.33 -0.99
C ASP A 140 8.82 58.27 0.16
N GLU A 141 9.25 57.70 1.30
CA GLU A 141 9.39 58.41 2.58
C GLU A 141 10.12 57.53 3.61
N ALA A 142 11.39 57.84 3.83
CA ALA A 142 12.17 57.23 4.88
C ALA A 142 11.84 57.82 6.25
N LEU A 143 11.40 56.98 7.20
CA LEU A 143 11.42 57.27 8.64
C LEU A 143 12.59 56.56 9.30
N PRO A 144 13.33 57.18 10.22
CA PRO A 144 14.63 56.68 10.67
C PRO A 144 14.47 55.54 11.66
N THR A 145 15.04 54.39 11.32
CA THR A 145 15.31 53.29 12.26
C THR A 145 16.35 53.73 13.27
N SER A 146 15.95 53.90 14.52
CA SER A 146 16.89 54.10 15.63
C SER A 146 17.57 52.76 15.95
N THR A 147 18.79 52.59 15.55
CA THR A 147 19.68 51.56 16.02
C THR A 147 20.11 51.85 17.46
N GLY A 148 19.28 51.43 18.41
CA GLY A 148 19.66 51.30 19.81
C GLY A 148 20.06 49.85 20.05
N LYS A 149 21.31 49.61 20.48
CA LYS A 149 21.73 48.28 20.95
C LYS A 149 20.84 47.89 22.14
N THR A 150 19.98 46.92 21.95
CA THR A 150 19.18 46.33 23.02
C THR A 150 20.04 45.28 23.73
N THR A 151 20.15 45.35 25.03
CA THR A 151 20.93 44.44 25.88
C THR A 151 20.18 43.16 26.24
N GLY A 152 19.03 42.95 25.61
CA GLY A 152 18.19 41.75 25.80
C GLY A 152 16.72 41.98 25.58
N TRP A 153 15.93 40.94 25.80
CA TRP A 153 14.48 40.90 25.57
C TRP A 153 13.74 40.40 26.80
N GLN A 154 12.57 40.94 27.07
CA GLN A 154 11.59 40.40 28.01
C GLN A 154 10.42 39.84 27.22
N ILE A 155 10.13 38.56 27.39
CA ILE A 155 9.15 37.81 26.63
C ILE A 155 8.07 37.33 27.61
N TYR A 156 6.85 37.78 27.41
CA TYR A 156 5.68 37.18 28.05
C TYR A 156 5.07 36.16 27.13
N PHE A 157 4.92 34.92 27.60
CA PHE A 157 4.43 33.80 26.82
C PHE A 157 3.32 33.07 27.59
N LYS A 158 2.12 33.04 27.00
CA LYS A 158 0.94 32.39 27.55
C LYS A 158 0.30 31.53 26.46
N PRO A 159 0.56 30.22 26.41
CA PRO A 159 -0.11 29.32 25.46
C PRO A 159 -1.61 29.25 25.75
N PHE A 160 -2.40 29.05 24.69
CA PHE A 160 -3.80 28.69 24.81
C PHE A 160 -3.93 27.24 25.28
N THR A 161 -5.10 26.86 25.78
CA THR A 161 -5.35 25.55 26.42
C THR A 161 -5.00 24.36 25.49
N ASP A 162 -5.22 24.51 24.19
CA ASP A 162 -5.08 23.44 23.21
C ASP A 162 -3.67 23.33 22.61
N MET A 163 -2.73 24.24 22.92
CA MET A 163 -1.39 24.26 22.31
C MET A 163 -0.61 22.96 22.48
N LEU A 164 -0.77 22.22 23.59
CA LEU A 164 -0.07 20.94 23.79
C LEU A 164 -0.65 19.81 22.93
N ARG A 165 -1.92 19.92 22.48
CA ARG A 165 -2.56 18.94 21.58
C ARG A 165 -2.05 19.04 20.16
N THR A 166 -1.52 20.20 19.77
CA THR A 166 -0.90 20.42 18.46
C THR A 166 0.55 19.89 18.37
N GLY A 167 1.06 19.28 19.47
CA GLY A 167 2.41 18.70 19.53
C GLY A 167 3.51 19.71 19.85
N ASN A 168 3.17 20.94 20.21
CA ASN A 168 4.12 21.99 20.56
C ASN A 168 4.66 21.79 21.99
N ASP A 169 5.99 21.84 22.15
CA ASP A 169 6.69 21.65 23.43
C ASP A 169 7.36 22.95 23.90
N VAL A 170 6.83 23.52 24.97
CA VAL A 170 7.34 24.74 25.61
C VAL A 170 8.81 24.59 26.07
N VAL A 171 9.19 23.39 26.53
CA VAL A 171 10.58 23.13 26.99
C VAL A 171 11.57 23.21 25.84
N ARG A 172 11.15 22.81 24.65
CA ARG A 172 11.95 22.94 23.43
C ARG A 172 12.21 24.40 23.07
N MET A 173 11.16 25.23 23.05
CA MET A 173 11.28 26.66 22.77
C MET A 173 12.22 27.37 23.76
N PHE A 174 12.12 27.03 25.04
CA PHE A 174 13.03 27.59 26.04
C PHE A 174 14.47 27.10 25.89
N ARG A 175 14.68 25.91 25.37
CA ARG A 175 16.04 25.43 25.07
C ARG A 175 16.65 26.22 23.91
N GLU A 176 15.90 26.48 22.86
CA GLU A 176 16.31 27.29 21.72
C GLU A 176 16.59 28.75 22.11
N LEU A 177 15.71 29.34 22.96
CA LEU A 177 15.96 30.67 23.54
C LEU A 177 17.24 30.70 24.40
N GLY A 178 17.52 29.62 25.14
CA GLY A 178 18.73 29.51 25.96
C GLY A 178 20.03 29.40 25.15
N GLU A 179 19.97 29.01 23.89
CA GLU A 179 21.13 28.98 22.98
C GLU A 179 21.46 30.39 22.45
N LEU A 180 20.46 31.29 22.40
CA LEU A 180 20.68 32.67 21.95
C LEU A 180 21.34 33.56 23.02
N GLY A 181 21.18 33.28 24.32
CA GLY A 181 21.75 34.10 25.37
C GLY A 181 21.46 33.62 26.79
N GLU A 182 21.81 34.44 27.78
CA GLU A 182 21.55 34.16 29.20
C GLU A 182 20.07 34.33 29.52
N MET A 183 19.37 33.21 29.77
CA MET A 183 17.94 33.13 29.96
C MET A 183 17.57 32.96 31.43
N SER A 184 16.55 33.69 31.87
CA SER A 184 15.87 33.52 33.16
C SER A 184 14.38 33.38 32.95
N VAL A 185 13.75 32.32 33.49
CA VAL A 185 12.35 31.99 33.31
C VAL A 185 11.63 32.07 34.65
N VAL A 186 10.51 32.77 34.70
CA VAL A 186 9.62 32.83 35.84
C VAL A 186 8.26 32.25 35.41
N VAL A 187 7.79 31.21 36.09
CA VAL A 187 6.50 30.59 35.82
C VAL A 187 5.40 31.23 36.66
N ASN A 188 4.27 31.50 36.02
CA ASN A 188 3.05 31.95 36.70
C ASN A 188 2.03 30.79 36.70
N THR A 189 1.61 30.39 37.91
CA THR A 189 0.73 29.24 38.15
C THR A 189 -0.66 29.66 38.63
N LYS A 190 -1.06 30.91 38.43
CA LYS A 190 -2.35 31.44 38.94
C LYS A 190 -3.57 30.77 38.35
N ASP A 191 -3.48 30.33 37.09
CA ASP A 191 -4.57 29.72 36.34
C ASP A 191 -4.55 28.18 36.44
N LEU A 192 -3.69 27.61 37.31
CA LEU A 192 -3.57 26.16 37.46
C LEU A 192 -4.80 25.61 38.20
N PRO A 193 -5.61 24.73 37.58
CA PRO A 193 -6.77 24.11 38.24
C PRO A 193 -6.36 23.11 39.32
N SER A 194 -7.34 22.58 40.08
CA SER A 194 -7.07 21.52 41.02
C SER A 194 -6.65 20.25 40.27
N LEU A 195 -5.86 19.38 40.93
CA LEU A 195 -5.34 18.13 40.29
C LEU A 195 -6.47 17.22 39.73
N VAL A 196 -7.67 17.33 40.29
CA VAL A 196 -8.87 16.57 39.87
C VAL A 196 -9.50 17.11 38.60
N ASP A 197 -9.38 18.42 38.40
CA ASP A 197 -9.98 19.17 37.29
C ASP A 197 -8.98 19.44 36.16
N MET A 198 -7.73 18.97 36.30
CA MET A 198 -6.65 19.18 35.33
C MET A 198 -6.73 18.16 34.21
N ALA A 199 -6.86 18.61 32.98
CA ALA A 199 -6.71 17.78 31.79
C ALA A 199 -5.21 17.67 31.43
N PRO A 200 -4.64 16.46 31.29
CA PRO A 200 -3.19 16.27 31.06
C PRO A 200 -2.68 16.80 29.72
N GLU A 201 -3.59 17.08 28.78
CA GLU A 201 -3.29 17.54 27.41
C GLU A 201 -3.48 19.05 27.25
N GLU A 202 -3.85 19.78 28.34
CA GLU A 202 -4.12 21.20 28.30
C GLU A 202 -3.01 22.02 28.98
N SER A 203 -2.71 23.21 28.45
CA SER A 203 -1.75 24.12 29.02
C SER A 203 -2.42 25.14 29.95
N TYR A 204 -1.91 25.26 31.19
CA TYR A 204 -2.43 26.19 32.21
C TYR A 204 -1.34 27.11 32.75
N LEU A 205 -0.12 27.03 32.25
CA LEU A 205 1.02 27.78 32.73
C LEU A 205 1.29 29.00 31.84
N GLN A 206 1.78 30.05 32.46
CA GLN A 206 2.24 31.28 31.79
C GLN A 206 3.69 31.53 32.19
N TRP A 207 4.49 32.09 31.30
CA TRP A 207 5.91 32.33 31.54
C TRP A 207 6.32 33.78 31.23
N ASP A 208 7.13 34.35 32.13
CA ASP A 208 7.88 35.56 31.91
C ASP A 208 9.36 35.16 31.69
N VAL A 209 9.86 35.30 30.47
CA VAL A 209 11.21 34.96 30.09
C VAL A 209 12.03 36.22 29.90
N THR A 210 13.17 36.30 30.58
CA THR A 210 14.14 37.39 30.40
C THR A 210 15.36 36.82 29.69
N LEU A 211 15.66 37.32 28.50
CA LEU A 211 16.77 36.90 27.66
C LEU A 211 17.77 38.03 27.53
N LYS A 212 19.04 37.82 27.98
CA LYS A 212 20.09 38.81 27.94
C LYS A 212 21.14 38.43 26.89
N GLY A 213 21.47 39.35 26.00
CA GLY A 213 22.45 39.17 24.95
C GLY A 213 22.30 40.20 23.85
N ASP A 214 23.25 40.24 22.93
CA ASP A 214 23.20 41.07 21.72
C ASP A 214 22.42 40.30 20.64
N ILE A 215 21.10 40.24 20.81
CA ILE A 215 20.19 39.34 20.06
C ILE A 215 19.21 40.23 19.26
N GLU A 216 19.03 39.93 17.98
CA GLU A 216 18.04 40.63 17.14
C GLU A 216 16.61 40.13 17.44
N LYS A 217 15.63 41.03 17.32
CA LYS A 217 14.22 40.71 17.59
C LYS A 217 13.74 39.56 16.71
N ALA A 218 14.16 39.55 15.45
CA ALA A 218 13.80 38.52 14.49
C ALA A 218 14.20 37.12 14.94
N GLN A 219 15.36 36.96 15.59
CA GLN A 219 15.83 35.65 16.10
C GLN A 219 14.96 35.14 17.26
N VAL A 220 14.37 36.05 18.05
CA VAL A 220 13.45 35.68 19.12
C VAL A 220 12.07 35.39 18.55
N GLU A 221 11.61 36.17 17.58
CA GLU A 221 10.31 35.96 16.90
C GLU A 221 10.32 34.63 16.13
N GLU A 222 11.41 34.25 15.48
CA GLU A 222 11.56 33.00 14.75
C GLU A 222 11.31 31.76 15.64
N ILE A 223 11.68 31.80 16.92
CA ILE A 223 11.44 30.68 17.86
C ILE A 223 9.95 30.51 18.19
N PHE A 224 9.17 31.58 18.18
CA PHE A 224 7.76 31.58 18.50
C PHE A 224 6.84 31.61 17.27
N GLU A 225 7.39 31.74 16.07
CA GLU A 225 6.64 31.78 14.80
C GLU A 225 5.66 30.61 14.65
N TRP A 226 6.01 29.44 15.22
CA TRP A 226 5.23 28.19 15.21
C TRP A 226 3.98 28.20 16.08
N VAL A 227 3.90 29.08 17.05
CA VAL A 227 2.86 29.10 18.07
C VAL A 227 2.23 30.49 18.19
N GLU A 228 2.46 31.38 17.24
CA GLU A 228 1.95 32.74 17.26
C GLU A 228 0.41 32.79 17.34
N ASP A 229 -0.25 31.85 16.62
CA ASP A 229 -1.72 31.70 16.63
C ASP A 229 -2.25 30.89 17.83
N ASP A 230 -1.38 30.12 18.51
CA ASP A 230 -1.74 29.23 19.63
C ASP A 230 -1.38 29.84 21.01
N CYS A 231 -0.90 31.07 21.06
CA CYS A 231 -0.47 31.73 22.32
C CYS A 231 -0.68 33.26 22.33
N GLU A 232 -0.63 33.82 23.52
CA GLU A 232 -0.48 35.26 23.72
C GLU A 232 0.99 35.57 23.95
N LEU A 233 1.66 36.18 22.97
CA LEU A 233 3.09 36.47 22.96
C LEU A 233 3.33 37.99 22.97
N VAL A 234 4.16 38.48 23.91
CA VAL A 234 4.59 39.89 23.96
C VAL A 234 6.11 39.94 24.13
N ILE A 235 6.81 40.52 23.16
CA ILE A 235 8.28 40.65 23.16
C ILE A 235 8.67 42.12 23.31
N ASN A 236 9.25 42.50 24.45
CA ASN A 236 9.67 43.84 24.76
C ASN A 236 11.19 43.94 24.93
N PRO A 237 11.83 45.01 24.44
CA PRO A 237 13.26 45.21 24.70
C PRO A 237 13.53 45.48 26.19
N LEU A 238 14.57 44.86 26.75
CA LEU A 238 15.04 45.17 28.10
C LEU A 238 15.58 46.61 28.15
N GLY A 239 14.78 47.51 28.67
CA GLY A 239 15.20 48.89 28.90
C GLY A 239 16.15 48.98 30.10
N ASN A 240 17.12 49.93 30.08
CA ASN A 240 17.93 50.29 31.21
C ASN A 240 17.08 50.89 32.33
N SER A 241 16.49 50.05 33.15
CA SER A 241 15.78 50.48 34.40
C SER A 241 16.21 49.49 35.48
N GLU A 242 17.07 49.98 36.36
CA GLU A 242 17.39 49.34 37.64
C GLU A 242 16.08 49.20 38.44
N LEU A 243 15.57 48.01 38.60
CA LEU A 243 14.64 47.67 39.64
C LEU A 243 15.22 46.56 40.50
N GLU A 244 15.40 46.88 41.76
CA GLU A 244 15.91 46.01 42.82
C GLU A 244 15.11 44.71 42.96
N PRO A 245 15.79 43.56 43.25
CA PRO A 245 15.10 42.29 43.43
C PRO A 245 14.43 42.23 44.80
N VAL A 246 13.13 42.03 44.80
CA VAL A 246 12.42 41.56 45.98
C VAL A 246 12.69 40.10 46.22
N ILE A 247 13.64 39.82 47.10
CA ILE A 247 13.97 38.49 47.57
C ILE A 247 12.89 38.02 48.57
N SER A 248 12.08 37.10 48.21
CA SER A 248 11.30 36.30 49.17
C SER A 248 12.03 34.96 49.37
N GLU A 249 12.46 34.79 50.60
CA GLU A 249 13.22 33.64 51.12
C GLU A 249 12.45 32.33 50.92
N ILE A 250 13.11 31.33 50.32
CA ILE A 250 12.69 29.92 50.38
C ILE A 250 13.76 29.14 51.12
N PRO A 251 13.39 28.27 52.10
CA PRO A 251 14.36 27.58 52.95
C PRO A 251 15.09 26.47 52.19
N LYS A 252 16.40 26.45 52.42
CA LYS A 252 17.30 25.38 52.03
C LYS A 252 16.90 24.04 52.67
N GLN A 253 16.80 22.98 51.87
CA GLN A 253 17.01 21.63 52.34
C GLN A 253 18.20 21.01 51.63
N GLU A 254 19.06 20.45 52.47
CA GLU A 254 20.39 19.95 52.19
C GLU A 254 20.42 18.64 51.39
N LYS A 255 21.47 18.58 50.60
CA LYS A 255 22.29 17.43 50.13
C LYS A 255 21.94 16.04 50.70
N LEU A 256 21.75 15.09 49.82
CA LEU A 256 22.41 13.80 49.93
C LEU A 256 22.91 13.40 48.53
N ALA A 257 24.21 13.59 48.34
CA ALA A 257 24.97 13.01 47.25
C ALA A 257 25.77 11.83 47.81
N GLU A 258 26.09 10.97 46.91
CA GLU A 258 27.21 9.97 46.94
C GLU A 258 26.83 8.51 47.18
N THR A 259 27.31 7.83 46.18
CA THR A 259 27.92 6.50 46.13
C THR A 259 27.07 5.42 45.53
N ILE A 260 27.35 5.04 44.29
CA ILE A 260 27.90 3.73 43.92
C ILE A 260 28.39 3.80 42.43
N LEU A 261 29.73 3.86 42.30
CA LEU A 261 30.46 3.39 41.13
C LEU A 261 30.69 1.88 41.30
N GLN A 262 30.25 1.07 40.34
CA GLN A 262 30.86 -0.24 40.11
C GLN A 262 30.69 -0.67 38.63
N GLU A 263 31.84 -0.69 37.98
CA GLU A 263 32.39 -1.65 37.01
C GLU A 263 31.52 -2.15 35.86
N ALA A 264 31.92 -1.78 34.68
CA ALA A 264 31.53 -2.38 33.40
C ALA A 264 32.34 -3.66 33.11
N PRO A 265 31.74 -4.73 32.61
CA PRO A 265 32.44 -5.85 31.99
C PRO A 265 32.71 -5.59 30.50
N PRO A 266 33.73 -6.28 29.91
CA PRO A 266 34.32 -5.93 28.63
C PRO A 266 33.46 -6.24 27.41
N ALA A 267 33.70 -5.42 26.37
CA ALA A 267 33.06 -5.47 25.07
C ALA A 267 33.31 -6.81 24.34
N PHE A 268 32.21 -7.48 23.98
CA PHE A 268 32.21 -8.52 22.96
C PHE A 268 31.91 -7.87 21.60
N GLU A 269 32.82 -8.06 20.65
CA GLU A 269 32.64 -7.71 19.26
C GLU A 269 31.42 -8.46 18.67
N ARG A 270 30.34 -7.74 18.39
CA ARG A 270 29.21 -8.24 17.61
C ARG A 270 29.51 -8.08 16.14
N ARG A 271 29.63 -9.20 15.44
CA ARG A 271 29.51 -9.31 14.01
C ARG A 271 28.19 -8.66 13.56
N LYS A 272 28.28 -7.76 12.58
CA LYS A 272 27.10 -7.21 11.87
C LYS A 272 26.36 -8.34 11.19
N ALA A 273 25.25 -8.76 11.81
CA ALA A 273 24.18 -9.46 11.12
C ALA A 273 23.25 -8.38 10.58
N SER A 274 22.94 -8.44 9.30
CA SER A 274 21.91 -7.64 8.66
C SER A 274 20.60 -7.84 9.43
N SER A 275 20.10 -6.78 10.05
CA SER A 275 18.78 -6.77 10.67
C SER A 275 17.70 -6.87 9.59
N PRO A 276 16.70 -7.74 9.73
CA PRO A 276 15.52 -7.66 8.89
C PRO A 276 14.79 -6.34 9.17
N GLU A 277 14.33 -5.70 8.12
CA GLU A 277 13.46 -4.53 8.17
C GLU A 277 12.29 -4.81 9.14
N SER A 278 12.23 -4.08 10.23
CA SER A 278 11.10 -4.15 11.17
C SER A 278 9.96 -3.33 10.60
N SER A 279 9.11 -3.95 9.78
CA SER A 279 7.84 -3.34 9.37
C SER A 279 6.91 -3.32 10.59
N SER A 280 6.63 -2.16 11.17
CA SER A 280 5.60 -1.97 12.18
C SER A 280 4.25 -1.72 11.51
N ILE A 281 3.16 -2.22 12.11
CA ILE A 281 1.78 -1.96 11.69
C ILE A 281 1.07 -1.35 12.90
N ARG A 282 0.42 -0.20 12.74
CA ARG A 282 -0.49 0.35 13.75
C ARG A 282 -1.81 -0.41 13.69
N VAL A 283 -2.21 -1.03 14.79
CA VAL A 283 -3.43 -1.84 14.90
C VAL A 283 -4.34 -1.21 15.94
N GLY A 284 -5.62 -1.06 15.62
CA GLY A 284 -6.64 -0.63 16.58
C GLY A 284 -6.72 -1.61 17.76
N ILE A 285 -6.84 -1.08 18.97
CA ILE A 285 -6.91 -1.86 20.21
C ILE A 285 -8.06 -2.88 20.16
N ASP A 286 -9.20 -2.49 19.59
CA ASP A 286 -10.38 -3.35 19.44
C ASP A 286 -10.08 -4.66 18.68
N LYS A 287 -9.27 -4.59 17.62
CA LYS A 287 -8.84 -5.78 16.85
C LYS A 287 -7.94 -6.70 17.67
N VAL A 288 -7.17 -6.16 18.61
CA VAL A 288 -6.32 -6.94 19.53
C VAL A 288 -7.16 -7.59 20.62
N ASP A 289 -8.14 -6.88 21.16
CA ASP A 289 -9.05 -7.40 22.19
C ASP A 289 -9.92 -8.55 21.63
N ASP A 290 -10.38 -8.47 20.40
CA ASP A 290 -11.07 -9.57 19.71
C ASP A 290 -10.20 -10.83 19.62
N LEU A 291 -8.90 -10.67 19.32
CA LEU A 291 -7.96 -11.80 19.31
C LEU A 291 -7.79 -12.42 20.68
N ILE A 292 -7.65 -11.61 21.73
CA ILE A 292 -7.49 -12.09 23.10
C ILE A 292 -8.71 -12.91 23.53
N ASN A 293 -9.91 -12.43 23.21
CA ASN A 293 -11.16 -13.14 23.50
C ASN A 293 -11.21 -14.50 22.79
N MET A 294 -10.85 -14.54 21.51
CA MET A 294 -10.85 -15.77 20.70
C MET A 294 -9.81 -16.79 21.18
N VAL A 295 -8.62 -16.32 21.61
CA VAL A 295 -7.63 -17.19 22.25
C VAL A 295 -8.19 -17.77 23.54
N GLY A 296 -8.98 -17.00 24.29
CA GLY A 296 -9.67 -17.49 25.50
C GLY A 296 -10.64 -18.63 25.20
N GLU A 297 -11.46 -18.51 24.17
CA GLU A 297 -12.40 -19.58 23.75
C GLU A 297 -11.66 -20.84 23.27
N LEU A 298 -10.55 -20.65 22.53
CA LEU A 298 -9.71 -21.75 22.06
C LEU A 298 -9.08 -22.53 23.23
N VAL A 299 -8.61 -21.84 24.29
CA VAL A 299 -8.09 -22.45 25.51
C VAL A 299 -9.19 -23.24 26.25
N ILE A 300 -10.43 -22.72 26.30
CA ILE A 300 -11.55 -23.42 26.92
C ILE A 300 -11.85 -24.71 26.16
N THR A 301 -11.94 -24.64 24.83
CA THR A 301 -12.21 -25.80 23.97
C THR A 301 -11.09 -26.85 24.07
N GLN A 302 -9.81 -26.39 24.10
CA GLN A 302 -8.67 -27.28 24.32
C GLN A 302 -8.73 -27.98 25.67
N SER A 303 -9.08 -27.26 26.74
CA SER A 303 -9.21 -27.84 28.09
C SER A 303 -10.31 -28.90 28.15
N MET A 304 -11.47 -28.63 27.50
CA MET A 304 -12.57 -29.58 27.39
C MET A 304 -12.13 -30.87 26.64
N LEU A 305 -11.42 -30.72 25.52
CA LEU A 305 -10.89 -31.85 24.76
C LEU A 305 -9.84 -32.62 25.55
N GLY A 306 -8.99 -31.93 26.33
CA GLY A 306 -8.01 -32.55 27.27
C GLY A 306 -8.69 -33.43 28.33
N GLN A 307 -9.75 -32.93 28.94
CA GLN A 307 -10.53 -33.73 29.95
C GLN A 307 -11.22 -34.95 29.31
N LEU A 308 -11.69 -34.84 28.05
CA LEU A 308 -12.24 -35.97 27.33
C LEU A 308 -11.17 -37.02 27.00
N GLY A 309 -9.92 -36.59 26.80
CA GLY A 309 -8.79 -37.49 26.52
C GLY A 309 -8.28 -38.27 27.73
N GLU A 310 -8.34 -37.69 28.96
CA GLU A 310 -7.91 -38.35 30.20
C GLU A 310 -8.81 -39.51 30.59
N ASP A 311 -10.14 -39.40 30.37
CA ASP A 311 -11.15 -40.40 30.72
C ASP A 311 -11.91 -40.83 29.45
N PHE A 312 -11.22 -41.35 28.43
CA PHE A 312 -11.87 -41.70 27.19
C PHE A 312 -12.72 -42.97 27.29
N ASP A 313 -14.03 -42.81 27.06
CA ASP A 313 -14.99 -43.91 26.91
C ASP A 313 -15.75 -43.74 25.58
N MET A 314 -16.11 -44.87 24.97
CA MET A 314 -16.85 -44.90 23.70
C MET A 314 -18.20 -44.13 23.75
N SER A 315 -18.79 -43.95 24.93
CA SER A 315 -20.02 -43.15 25.11
C SER A 315 -19.76 -41.65 24.91
N ARG A 316 -18.49 -41.19 24.89
CA ARG A 316 -18.08 -39.78 24.76
C ARG A 316 -17.63 -39.39 23.36
N VAL A 317 -17.68 -40.32 22.38
CA VAL A 317 -17.24 -40.09 21.00
C VAL A 317 -18.00 -38.92 20.34
N GLU A 318 -19.29 -38.77 20.61
CA GLU A 318 -20.06 -37.63 20.09
C GLU A 318 -19.57 -36.31 20.66
N ARG A 319 -19.32 -36.23 21.97
CA ARG A 319 -18.76 -35.03 22.61
C ARG A 319 -17.36 -34.68 22.07
N LEU A 320 -16.55 -35.67 21.75
CA LEU A 320 -15.26 -35.48 21.14
C LEU A 320 -15.40 -34.88 19.71
N LYS A 321 -16.36 -35.38 18.93
CA LYS A 321 -16.66 -34.83 17.60
C LYS A 321 -17.16 -33.39 17.68
N ASP A 322 -18.06 -33.10 18.62
CA ASP A 322 -18.57 -31.75 18.83
C ASP A 322 -17.45 -30.79 19.24
N GLY A 323 -16.58 -31.20 20.16
CA GLY A 323 -15.43 -30.42 20.60
C GLY A 323 -14.41 -30.17 19.47
N LEU A 324 -14.18 -31.16 18.61
CA LEU A 324 -13.31 -30.99 17.43
C LEU A 324 -13.94 -30.02 16.41
N ALA A 325 -15.24 -30.10 16.19
CA ALA A 325 -15.92 -29.16 15.30
C ALA A 325 -15.91 -27.72 15.85
N GLU A 326 -16.00 -27.58 17.18
CA GLU A 326 -15.88 -26.29 17.86
C GLU A 326 -14.46 -25.74 17.77
N LEU A 327 -13.44 -26.59 17.96
CA LEU A 327 -12.04 -26.20 17.78
C LEU A 327 -11.76 -25.75 16.35
N GLU A 328 -12.29 -26.45 15.37
CA GLU A 328 -12.15 -26.07 13.95
C GLU A 328 -12.78 -24.71 13.68
N ARG A 329 -13.98 -24.45 14.22
CA ARG A 329 -14.66 -23.15 14.08
C ARG A 329 -13.87 -22.02 14.74
N ASN A 330 -13.47 -22.20 16.00
CA ASN A 330 -12.71 -21.19 16.76
C ASN A 330 -11.35 -20.89 16.08
N THR A 331 -10.70 -21.91 15.53
CA THR A 331 -9.45 -21.74 14.78
C THR A 331 -9.67 -20.94 13.50
N ARG A 332 -10.78 -21.16 12.78
CA ARG A 332 -11.15 -20.40 11.58
C ARG A 332 -11.44 -18.93 11.91
N GLU A 333 -12.22 -18.68 12.96
CA GLU A 333 -12.55 -17.34 13.43
C GLU A 333 -11.30 -16.57 13.91
N LEU A 334 -10.39 -17.26 14.63
CA LEU A 334 -9.10 -16.70 15.02
C LEU A 334 -8.26 -16.32 13.80
N GLN A 335 -8.22 -17.18 12.80
CA GLN A 335 -7.49 -16.92 11.56
C GLN A 335 -8.07 -15.69 10.82
N GLU A 336 -9.38 -15.58 10.70
CA GLU A 336 -10.04 -14.43 10.10
C GLU A 336 -9.76 -13.13 10.87
N SER A 337 -9.70 -13.19 12.20
CA SER A 337 -9.41 -12.03 13.04
C SER A 337 -7.94 -11.59 12.91
N VAL A 338 -7.01 -12.55 12.89
CA VAL A 338 -5.59 -12.26 12.60
C VAL A 338 -5.42 -11.60 11.23
N MET A 339 -6.17 -12.10 10.22
CA MET A 339 -6.13 -11.52 8.88
C MET A 339 -6.64 -10.08 8.87
N ARG A 340 -7.72 -9.78 9.60
CA ARG A 340 -8.26 -8.40 9.74
C ARG A 340 -7.24 -7.40 10.29
N ILE A 341 -6.29 -7.84 11.11
CA ILE A 341 -5.20 -6.99 11.62
C ILE A 341 -4.28 -6.53 10.50
N ARG A 342 -4.05 -7.39 9.51
CA ARG A 342 -3.12 -7.14 8.40
C ARG A 342 -3.77 -6.40 7.23
N MET A 343 -5.09 -6.24 7.25
CA MET A 343 -5.84 -5.57 6.19
C MET A 343 -5.66 -4.06 6.24
N LEU A 344 -5.56 -3.45 5.07
CA LEU A 344 -5.47 -2.02 4.84
C LEU A 344 -6.63 -1.58 3.94
N PRO A 345 -7.17 -0.36 4.11
CA PRO A 345 -8.15 0.19 3.18
C PRO A 345 -7.60 0.29 1.76
N ILE A 346 -8.40 -0.02 0.74
CA ILE A 346 -7.99 0.06 -0.66
C ILE A 346 -7.72 1.49 -1.12
N SER A 347 -8.14 2.49 -0.32
CA SER A 347 -7.83 3.91 -0.55
C SER A 347 -6.34 4.15 -0.78
N PHE A 348 -5.45 3.42 -0.11
CA PHE A 348 -4.00 3.50 -0.35
C PHE A 348 -3.60 3.20 -1.81
N ALA A 349 -4.34 2.34 -2.51
CA ALA A 349 -4.13 2.10 -3.94
C ALA A 349 -4.88 3.11 -4.81
N PHE A 350 -6.05 3.57 -4.37
CA PHE A 350 -6.94 4.45 -5.13
C PHE A 350 -6.45 5.89 -5.17
N ASN A 351 -5.82 6.39 -4.13
CA ASN A 351 -5.35 7.79 -3.99
C ASN A 351 -4.46 8.28 -5.14
N ARG A 352 -3.78 7.38 -5.84
CA ARG A 352 -2.92 7.74 -6.98
C ARG A 352 -3.66 7.95 -8.30
N PHE A 353 -4.92 7.45 -8.42
CA PHE A 353 -5.64 7.51 -9.69
C PHE A 353 -6.13 8.91 -10.07
N PRO A 354 -6.62 9.78 -9.16
CA PRO A 354 -7.04 11.13 -9.50
C PRO A 354 -5.97 11.89 -10.27
N ARG A 355 -4.74 11.85 -9.79
CA ARG A 355 -3.61 12.50 -10.46
C ARG A 355 -3.30 11.87 -11.81
N MET A 356 -3.24 10.55 -11.89
CA MET A 356 -2.97 9.84 -13.14
C MET A 356 -4.03 10.15 -14.20
N VAL A 357 -5.32 10.19 -13.81
CA VAL A 357 -6.43 10.54 -14.71
C VAL A 357 -6.32 11.98 -15.17
N HIS A 358 -6.01 12.91 -14.28
CA HIS A 358 -5.80 14.32 -14.61
C HIS A 358 -4.69 14.49 -15.66
N ASP A 359 -3.51 13.90 -15.43
CA ASP A 359 -2.36 14.04 -16.31
C ASP A 359 -2.59 13.40 -17.68
N LEU A 360 -3.20 12.19 -17.71
CA LEU A 360 -3.54 11.52 -18.96
C LEU A 360 -4.64 12.25 -19.73
N SER A 361 -5.64 12.78 -19.05
CA SER A 361 -6.72 13.59 -19.65
C SER A 361 -6.17 14.80 -20.38
N ALA A 362 -5.26 15.54 -19.75
CA ALA A 362 -4.59 16.69 -20.34
C ALA A 362 -3.72 16.29 -21.55
N LYS A 363 -2.92 15.20 -21.42
CA LYS A 363 -2.03 14.72 -22.48
C LYS A 363 -2.78 14.22 -23.71
N LEU A 364 -3.95 13.61 -23.52
CA LEU A 364 -4.76 13.02 -24.60
C LEU A 364 -5.86 13.95 -25.12
N ASN A 365 -5.98 15.18 -24.58
CA ASN A 365 -7.06 16.13 -24.88
C ASN A 365 -8.46 15.51 -24.68
N LYS A 366 -8.63 14.69 -23.63
CA LYS A 366 -9.91 14.08 -23.25
C LYS A 366 -10.43 14.77 -21.98
N LYS A 367 -11.77 14.85 -21.84
CA LYS A 367 -12.41 15.29 -20.61
C LYS A 367 -12.89 14.06 -19.87
N ILE A 368 -12.32 13.79 -18.71
CA ILE A 368 -12.60 12.55 -17.93
C ILE A 368 -12.89 12.94 -16.48
N GLU A 369 -13.94 12.35 -15.95
CA GLU A 369 -14.31 12.40 -14.55
C GLU A 369 -14.04 11.03 -13.94
N LEU A 370 -13.31 11.00 -12.83
CA LEU A 370 -13.06 9.81 -12.06
C LEU A 370 -14.02 9.76 -10.87
N THR A 371 -14.77 8.68 -10.74
CA THR A 371 -15.58 8.40 -9.55
C THR A 371 -15.00 7.21 -8.80
N MET A 372 -14.87 7.33 -7.49
CA MET A 372 -14.37 6.26 -6.64
C MET A 372 -15.40 5.92 -5.57
N SER A 373 -15.56 4.63 -5.29
CA SER A 373 -16.47 4.13 -4.26
C SER A 373 -15.89 2.90 -3.58
N GLY A 374 -16.28 2.69 -2.32
CA GLY A 374 -15.78 1.56 -1.54
C GLY A 374 -14.32 1.68 -1.11
N GLU A 375 -13.79 2.88 -0.98
CA GLU A 375 -12.39 3.17 -0.61
C GLU A 375 -11.99 2.60 0.76
N GLN A 376 -12.98 2.39 1.65
CA GLN A 376 -12.79 1.80 2.97
C GLN A 376 -12.77 0.26 2.94
N THR A 377 -12.91 -0.36 1.75
CA THR A 377 -12.84 -1.82 1.62
C THR A 377 -11.45 -2.31 2.01
N GLU A 378 -11.39 -3.15 3.02
CA GLU A 378 -10.14 -3.69 3.54
C GLU A 378 -9.60 -4.82 2.63
N ILE A 379 -8.30 -4.78 2.34
CA ILE A 379 -7.57 -5.76 1.53
C ILE A 379 -6.23 -6.12 2.20
N ASP A 380 -5.77 -7.36 2.04
CA ASP A 380 -4.47 -7.79 2.61
C ASP A 380 -3.31 -6.93 2.07
N LYS A 381 -2.37 -6.55 2.96
CA LYS A 381 -1.20 -5.73 2.62
C LYS A 381 -0.40 -6.30 1.44
N THR A 382 -0.19 -7.61 1.38
CA THR A 382 0.58 -8.25 0.27
C THR A 382 -0.16 -8.17 -1.05
N VAL A 383 -1.49 -8.27 -1.00
CA VAL A 383 -2.35 -8.11 -2.18
C VAL A 383 -2.34 -6.66 -2.62
N MET A 384 -2.44 -5.71 -1.67
CA MET A 384 -2.35 -4.26 -1.92
C MET A 384 -1.08 -3.87 -2.68
N GLU A 385 0.08 -4.38 -2.24
CA GLU A 385 1.37 -4.09 -2.87
C GLU A 385 1.46 -4.59 -4.32
N LYS A 386 0.80 -5.71 -4.63
CA LYS A 386 0.88 -6.35 -5.95
C LYS A 386 -0.24 -5.96 -6.91
N ILE A 387 -1.43 -5.59 -6.40
CA ILE A 387 -2.59 -5.24 -7.24
C ILE A 387 -2.44 -3.87 -7.88
N GLY A 388 -1.63 -3.03 -7.30
CA GLY A 388 -1.44 -1.66 -7.73
C GLY A 388 -1.11 -1.49 -9.19
N ASP A 389 -0.12 -2.21 -9.72
CA ASP A 389 0.30 -2.13 -11.13
C ASP A 389 -0.77 -2.64 -12.10
N PRO A 390 -1.44 -3.79 -11.85
CA PRO A 390 -2.63 -4.20 -12.59
C PRO A 390 -3.71 -3.13 -12.70
N LEU A 391 -4.08 -2.50 -11.58
CA LEU A 391 -5.10 -1.44 -11.58
C LEU A 391 -4.69 -0.23 -12.41
N VAL A 392 -3.43 0.23 -12.27
CA VAL A 392 -2.89 1.33 -13.10
C VAL A 392 -3.00 1.00 -14.59
N HIS A 393 -2.69 -0.24 -14.97
CA HIS A 393 -2.76 -0.65 -16.36
C HIS A 393 -4.19 -0.65 -16.91
N LEU A 394 -5.16 -1.15 -16.11
CA LEU A 394 -6.57 -1.20 -16.49
C LEU A 394 -7.16 0.21 -16.59
N VAL A 395 -6.95 1.08 -15.60
CA VAL A 395 -7.43 2.46 -15.64
C VAL A 395 -6.81 3.21 -16.80
N ARG A 396 -5.52 3.03 -17.08
CA ARG A 396 -4.87 3.62 -18.26
C ARG A 396 -5.52 3.13 -19.55
N ASN A 397 -5.83 1.84 -19.70
CA ASN A 397 -6.49 1.30 -20.88
C ASN A 397 -7.89 1.89 -21.08
N SER A 398 -8.67 2.07 -20.00
CA SER A 398 -9.96 2.76 -20.07
C SER A 398 -9.80 4.20 -20.58
N ILE A 399 -8.78 4.91 -20.12
CA ILE A 399 -8.50 6.29 -20.55
C ILE A 399 -7.98 6.34 -21.99
N ASP A 400 -6.95 5.55 -22.33
CA ASP A 400 -6.27 5.60 -23.63
C ASP A 400 -7.18 5.10 -24.75
N HIS A 401 -7.85 3.96 -24.54
CA HIS A 401 -8.55 3.21 -25.57
C HIS A 401 -10.06 3.13 -25.37
N GLY A 402 -10.57 3.21 -24.11
CA GLY A 402 -11.99 3.15 -23.81
C GLY A 402 -12.70 4.47 -24.09
N ILE A 403 -12.32 5.54 -23.42
CA ILE A 403 -12.95 6.86 -23.54
C ILE A 403 -12.57 7.53 -24.87
N GLU A 404 -13.57 8.02 -25.59
CA GLU A 404 -13.39 8.77 -26.85
C GLU A 404 -13.08 10.26 -26.57
N THR A 405 -12.56 10.97 -27.59
CA THR A 405 -12.38 12.43 -27.53
C THR A 405 -13.73 13.15 -27.44
N PRO A 406 -13.79 14.37 -26.87
CA PRO A 406 -15.04 15.12 -26.70
C PRO A 406 -15.85 15.29 -27.98
N GLU A 407 -15.17 15.46 -29.16
CA GLU A 407 -15.81 15.61 -30.45
C GLU A 407 -16.52 14.31 -30.88
N VAL A 408 -15.85 13.15 -30.69
CA VAL A 408 -16.40 11.84 -31.04
C VAL A 408 -17.57 11.50 -30.14
N ARG A 409 -17.47 11.80 -28.81
CA ARG A 409 -18.55 11.58 -27.83
C ARG A 409 -19.80 12.39 -28.22
N LYS A 410 -19.64 13.67 -28.54
CA LYS A 410 -20.76 14.51 -29.03
C LYS A 410 -21.40 13.96 -30.29
N ALA A 411 -20.60 13.51 -31.27
CA ALA A 411 -21.11 12.92 -32.49
C ALA A 411 -21.90 11.62 -32.23
N ALA A 412 -21.53 10.87 -31.19
CA ALA A 412 -22.23 9.67 -30.74
C ALA A 412 -23.44 9.95 -29.81
N GLY A 413 -23.72 11.24 -29.49
CA GLY A 413 -24.80 11.63 -28.60
C GLY A 413 -24.52 11.43 -27.09
N LYS A 414 -23.24 11.26 -26.72
CA LYS A 414 -22.77 11.14 -25.34
C LYS A 414 -22.39 12.50 -24.75
N PRO A 415 -22.32 12.64 -23.41
CA PRO A 415 -21.74 13.80 -22.74
C PRO A 415 -20.30 14.05 -23.18
N GLU A 416 -19.84 15.31 -23.17
CA GLU A 416 -18.44 15.63 -23.51
C GLU A 416 -17.43 14.98 -22.57
N THR A 417 -17.78 14.91 -21.28
CA THR A 417 -16.97 14.31 -20.24
C THR A 417 -17.26 12.80 -20.19
N GLY A 418 -16.23 11.98 -20.30
CA GLY A 418 -16.30 10.55 -20.08
C GLY A 418 -16.16 10.25 -18.59
N VAL A 419 -16.74 9.15 -18.14
CA VAL A 419 -16.68 8.73 -16.73
C VAL A 419 -15.91 7.43 -16.64
N VAL A 420 -14.93 7.40 -15.72
CA VAL A 420 -14.27 6.17 -15.26
C VAL A 420 -14.64 5.97 -13.81
N ASN A 421 -15.18 4.80 -13.49
CA ASN A 421 -15.60 4.47 -12.14
C ASN A 421 -14.76 3.32 -11.58
N LEU A 422 -14.21 3.54 -10.37
CA LEU A 422 -13.52 2.54 -9.57
C LEU A 422 -14.43 2.19 -8.38
N ASN A 423 -14.72 0.91 -8.21
CA ASN A 423 -15.56 0.45 -7.11
C ASN A 423 -14.92 -0.76 -6.45
N ALA A 424 -14.91 -0.80 -5.12
CA ALA A 424 -14.43 -1.96 -4.37
C ALA A 424 -15.44 -2.36 -3.30
N TYR A 425 -15.65 -3.67 -3.13
CA TYR A 425 -16.56 -4.21 -2.12
C TYR A 425 -16.27 -5.67 -1.79
N HIS A 426 -16.79 -6.14 -0.67
CA HIS A 426 -16.68 -7.54 -0.29
C HIS A 426 -17.88 -8.32 -0.82
N GLN A 427 -17.64 -9.47 -1.47
CA GLN A 427 -18.69 -10.36 -1.96
C GLN A 427 -18.25 -11.83 -1.85
N GLY A 428 -18.99 -12.63 -1.10
CA GLY A 428 -18.80 -14.09 -1.05
C GLY A 428 -17.41 -14.55 -0.64
N GLY A 429 -16.78 -13.85 0.34
CA GLY A 429 -15.43 -14.18 0.80
C GLY A 429 -14.29 -13.67 -0.11
N ASN A 430 -14.64 -12.81 -1.08
CA ASN A 430 -13.69 -12.15 -1.97
C ASN A 430 -13.78 -10.63 -1.83
N VAL A 431 -12.69 -9.95 -2.10
CA VAL A 431 -12.70 -8.53 -2.48
C VAL A 431 -12.95 -8.46 -3.98
N VAL A 432 -13.96 -7.71 -4.37
CA VAL A 432 -14.28 -7.42 -5.77
C VAL A 432 -13.86 -5.99 -6.06
N ILE A 433 -13.08 -5.80 -7.12
CA ILE A 433 -12.66 -4.48 -7.61
C ILE A 433 -13.17 -4.36 -9.03
N GLU A 434 -13.99 -3.35 -9.29
CA GLU A 434 -14.56 -3.07 -10.61
C GLU A 434 -13.98 -1.77 -11.16
N ILE A 435 -13.56 -1.82 -12.41
CA ILE A 435 -13.11 -0.66 -13.17
C ILE A 435 -14.03 -0.56 -14.37
N SER A 436 -14.88 0.45 -14.42
CA SER A 436 -15.83 0.65 -15.51
C SER A 436 -15.62 1.99 -16.20
N ASP A 437 -15.82 2.00 -17.52
CA ASP A 437 -15.82 3.21 -18.35
C ASP A 437 -17.11 3.29 -19.18
N ASP A 438 -17.51 4.50 -19.52
CA ASP A 438 -18.66 4.80 -20.40
C ASP A 438 -18.21 5.07 -21.86
N GLY A 439 -17.06 4.51 -22.24
CA GLY A 439 -16.41 4.73 -23.52
C GLY A 439 -17.04 3.96 -24.70
N ALA A 440 -16.22 3.74 -25.74
CA ALA A 440 -16.68 3.08 -26.98
C ALA A 440 -17.06 1.60 -26.81
N GLY A 441 -16.63 0.97 -25.70
CA GLY A 441 -16.77 -0.47 -25.52
C GLY A 441 -15.81 -1.28 -26.40
N LEU A 442 -15.81 -2.58 -26.20
CA LEU A 442 -14.96 -3.53 -26.91
C LEU A 442 -15.71 -4.09 -28.15
N ASN A 443 -15.08 -4.03 -29.30
CA ASN A 443 -15.64 -4.61 -30.53
C ASN A 443 -15.21 -6.10 -30.62
N HIS A 444 -16.14 -7.00 -30.31
CA HIS A 444 -15.93 -8.45 -30.32
C HIS A 444 -15.54 -8.97 -31.72
N GLU A 445 -16.12 -8.43 -32.81
CA GLU A 445 -15.77 -8.85 -34.17
C GLU A 445 -14.30 -8.54 -34.52
N ARG A 446 -13.83 -7.35 -34.12
CA ARG A 446 -12.43 -6.94 -34.33
C ARG A 446 -11.45 -7.77 -33.50
N ILE A 447 -11.83 -8.10 -32.25
CA ILE A 447 -11.03 -8.95 -31.37
C ILE A 447 -10.94 -10.36 -31.99
N PHE A 448 -12.07 -10.94 -32.40
CA PHE A 448 -12.12 -12.25 -33.00
C PHE A 448 -11.31 -12.31 -34.31
N ALA A 449 -11.48 -11.34 -35.22
CA ALA A 449 -10.71 -11.27 -36.47
C ALA A 449 -9.21 -11.24 -36.21
N LYS A 450 -8.75 -10.50 -35.19
CA LYS A 450 -7.34 -10.42 -34.81
C LYS A 450 -6.84 -11.73 -34.19
N ALA A 451 -7.67 -12.44 -33.43
CA ALA A 451 -7.36 -13.75 -32.88
C ALA A 451 -7.17 -14.80 -33.98
N VAL A 452 -8.03 -14.77 -35.00
CA VAL A 452 -7.91 -15.63 -36.21
C VAL A 452 -6.63 -15.30 -37.00
N GLU A 453 -6.32 -14.02 -37.23
CA GLU A 453 -5.09 -13.60 -37.91
C GLU A 453 -3.83 -14.11 -37.20
N ARG A 454 -3.87 -14.18 -35.86
CA ARG A 454 -2.77 -14.69 -35.02
C ARG A 454 -2.76 -16.20 -34.84
N GLY A 455 -3.77 -16.89 -35.38
CA GLY A 455 -3.87 -18.36 -35.28
C GLY A 455 -4.23 -18.88 -33.90
N LEU A 456 -4.81 -18.03 -33.03
CA LEU A 456 -5.27 -18.41 -31.69
C LEU A 456 -6.59 -19.17 -31.75
N VAL A 457 -7.43 -18.85 -32.75
CA VAL A 457 -8.79 -19.42 -32.92
C VAL A 457 -9.01 -19.75 -34.41
N GLY A 458 -9.82 -20.76 -34.68
CA GLY A 458 -10.24 -21.12 -36.04
C GLY A 458 -11.24 -20.11 -36.62
N ALA A 459 -11.16 -19.82 -37.93
CA ALA A 459 -12.06 -18.88 -38.58
C ALA A 459 -13.55 -19.25 -38.52
N ASP A 460 -13.85 -20.55 -38.38
CA ASP A 460 -15.21 -21.12 -38.35
C ASP A 460 -15.67 -21.47 -36.91
N GLU A 461 -14.92 -21.04 -35.90
CA GLU A 461 -15.24 -21.34 -34.50
C GLU A 461 -16.27 -20.37 -33.96
N GLU A 462 -17.43 -20.88 -33.50
CA GLU A 462 -18.46 -20.10 -32.84
C GLU A 462 -18.11 -19.93 -31.36
N MET A 463 -17.86 -18.70 -30.93
CA MET A 463 -17.55 -18.36 -29.55
C MET A 463 -18.56 -17.37 -28.99
N SER A 464 -18.86 -17.45 -27.69
CA SER A 464 -19.64 -16.42 -27.00
C SER A 464 -18.80 -15.14 -26.84
N ASP A 465 -19.46 -13.99 -26.71
CA ASP A 465 -18.79 -12.70 -26.53
C ASP A 465 -17.82 -12.72 -25.34
N GLU A 466 -18.21 -13.38 -24.23
CA GLU A 466 -17.38 -13.56 -23.04
C GLU A 466 -16.04 -14.26 -23.37
N LYS A 467 -16.10 -15.38 -24.12
CA LYS A 467 -14.90 -16.09 -24.55
C LYS A 467 -14.03 -15.29 -25.52
N ILE A 468 -14.65 -14.44 -26.35
CA ILE A 468 -13.93 -13.56 -27.24
C ILE A 468 -13.17 -12.49 -26.43
N TYR A 469 -13.77 -11.95 -25.35
CA TYR A 469 -13.09 -11.00 -24.47
C TYR A 469 -11.96 -11.63 -23.67
N GLU A 470 -12.04 -12.92 -23.31
CA GLU A 470 -10.94 -13.66 -22.67
C GLU A 470 -9.67 -13.69 -23.52
N LEU A 471 -9.80 -13.64 -24.86
CA LEU A 471 -8.65 -13.60 -25.78
C LEU A 471 -7.78 -12.35 -25.62
N LEU A 472 -8.31 -11.28 -25.01
CA LEU A 472 -7.54 -10.06 -24.71
C LEU A 472 -6.38 -10.34 -23.74
N PHE A 473 -6.51 -11.38 -22.91
CA PHE A 473 -5.52 -11.78 -21.93
C PHE A 473 -4.51 -12.82 -22.44
N GLU A 474 -4.62 -13.26 -23.70
CA GLU A 474 -3.69 -14.19 -24.28
C GLU A 474 -2.32 -13.51 -24.55
N PRO A 475 -1.21 -14.22 -24.30
CA PRO A 475 0.13 -13.68 -24.47
C PRO A 475 0.34 -13.09 -25.88
N GLY A 476 0.77 -11.82 -25.90
CA GLY A 476 1.04 -11.12 -27.14
C GLY A 476 -0.21 -10.61 -27.88
N PHE A 477 -1.40 -10.67 -27.32
CA PHE A 477 -2.64 -10.22 -27.97
C PHE A 477 -2.78 -8.68 -28.03
N SER A 478 -1.88 -7.87 -27.45
CA SER A 478 -1.98 -6.41 -27.45
C SER A 478 -2.46 -5.84 -28.81
N THR A 479 -3.46 -4.97 -28.74
CA THR A 479 -4.09 -4.35 -29.93
C THR A 479 -3.28 -3.19 -30.50
N ALA A 480 -2.24 -2.74 -29.84
CA ALA A 480 -1.41 -1.61 -30.25
C ALA A 480 -0.44 -2.02 -31.36
N GLU A 481 -0.52 -1.36 -32.51
CA GLU A 481 0.43 -1.48 -33.64
C GLU A 481 1.77 -0.77 -33.36
N GLN A 482 1.84 0.03 -32.31
CA GLN A 482 3.06 0.72 -31.87
C GLN A 482 3.27 0.50 -30.38
N VAL A 483 4.44 0.00 -30.02
CA VAL A 483 4.97 0.06 -28.66
C VAL A 483 5.11 1.55 -28.33
N SER A 484 4.19 2.11 -27.53
CA SER A 484 4.34 3.47 -27.06
C SER A 484 5.55 3.54 -26.13
N ASP A 485 6.51 4.40 -26.45
CA ASP A 485 7.77 4.64 -25.74
C ASP A 485 7.62 5.08 -24.26
N VAL A 486 6.40 5.17 -23.76
CA VAL A 486 6.10 5.67 -22.39
C VAL A 486 5.98 4.53 -21.36
N SER A 487 5.95 3.27 -21.78
CA SER A 487 5.89 2.12 -20.89
C SER A 487 7.09 1.20 -21.12
N GLY A 488 8.26 1.58 -20.62
CA GLY A 488 9.54 0.88 -20.80
C GLY A 488 9.59 -0.57 -20.25
N ARG A 489 8.45 -1.19 -19.95
CA ARG A 489 8.37 -2.57 -19.42
C ARG A 489 7.47 -3.51 -20.22
N GLY A 490 6.88 -3.11 -21.36
CA GLY A 490 6.09 -4.02 -22.21
C GLY A 490 4.96 -4.76 -21.47
N VAL A 491 4.23 -4.07 -20.58
CA VAL A 491 3.15 -4.67 -19.78
C VAL A 491 1.91 -4.82 -20.66
N GLY A 492 1.51 -6.05 -20.96
CA GLY A 492 0.28 -6.41 -21.67
C GLY A 492 -0.83 -6.87 -20.72
N MET A 493 -2.04 -7.09 -21.26
CA MET A 493 -3.16 -7.65 -20.48
C MET A 493 -2.89 -9.06 -19.96
N ASP A 494 -2.01 -9.82 -20.61
CA ASP A 494 -1.50 -11.12 -20.17
C ASP A 494 -0.73 -11.03 -18.85
N VAL A 495 0.04 -9.95 -18.66
CA VAL A 495 0.75 -9.69 -17.40
C VAL A 495 -0.23 -9.34 -16.28
N VAL A 496 -1.28 -8.55 -16.59
CA VAL A 496 -2.35 -8.24 -15.64
C VAL A 496 -3.03 -9.52 -15.16
N LYS A 497 -3.47 -10.39 -16.07
CA LYS A 497 -4.09 -11.69 -15.73
C LYS A 497 -3.13 -12.55 -14.88
N ARG A 498 -1.86 -12.63 -15.27
CA ARG A 498 -0.86 -13.41 -14.52
C ARG A 498 -0.66 -12.90 -13.10
N ASN A 499 -0.59 -11.57 -12.91
CA ASN A 499 -0.43 -10.99 -11.57
C ASN A 499 -1.64 -11.27 -10.69
N ILE A 500 -2.86 -11.13 -11.23
CA ILE A 500 -4.11 -11.39 -10.51
C ILE A 500 -4.25 -12.88 -10.17
N THR A 501 -3.96 -13.78 -11.13
CA THR A 501 -3.96 -15.24 -10.90
C THR A 501 -2.89 -15.63 -9.87
N GLY A 502 -1.71 -14.99 -9.91
CA GLY A 502 -0.65 -15.19 -8.91
C GLY A 502 -1.04 -14.78 -7.48
N LEU A 503 -2.07 -13.95 -7.33
CA LEU A 503 -2.70 -13.60 -6.05
C LEU A 503 -3.85 -14.55 -5.67
N GLY A 504 -4.10 -15.60 -6.47
CA GLY A 504 -5.24 -16.51 -6.30
C GLY A 504 -6.57 -15.91 -6.75
N GLY A 505 -6.54 -14.81 -7.50
CA GLY A 505 -7.71 -14.11 -8.00
C GLY A 505 -8.09 -14.45 -9.43
N ALA A 506 -9.20 -13.90 -9.88
CA ALA A 506 -9.70 -13.97 -11.24
C ALA A 506 -10.03 -12.57 -11.77
N ILE A 507 -9.97 -12.43 -13.10
CA ILE A 507 -10.38 -11.20 -13.81
C ILE A 507 -11.36 -11.56 -14.91
N ASP A 508 -12.48 -10.84 -14.96
CA ASP A 508 -13.52 -10.95 -15.97
C ASP A 508 -13.70 -9.62 -16.70
N VAL A 509 -14.21 -9.69 -17.91
CA VAL A 509 -14.51 -8.50 -18.73
C VAL A 509 -15.93 -8.60 -19.26
N SER A 510 -16.69 -7.54 -19.10
CA SER A 510 -17.98 -7.35 -19.75
C SER A 510 -17.97 -6.03 -20.52
N SER A 511 -18.52 -6.00 -21.71
CA SER A 511 -18.54 -4.78 -22.53
C SER A 511 -19.75 -4.77 -23.45
N VAL A 512 -20.27 -3.55 -23.67
CA VAL A 512 -21.34 -3.29 -24.65
C VAL A 512 -20.85 -2.20 -25.60
N LEU A 513 -20.81 -2.50 -26.88
CA LEU A 513 -20.36 -1.56 -27.88
C LEU A 513 -21.16 -0.25 -27.83
N GLY A 514 -20.48 0.87 -27.71
CA GLY A 514 -21.07 2.19 -27.56
C GLY A 514 -21.51 2.57 -26.14
N GLN A 515 -21.47 1.66 -25.18
CA GLN A 515 -21.86 1.93 -23.79
C GLN A 515 -20.70 1.88 -22.79
N GLY A 516 -19.59 1.22 -23.17
CA GLY A 516 -18.41 1.12 -22.34
C GLY A 516 -18.01 -0.31 -21.98
N SER A 517 -17.04 -0.42 -21.07
CA SER A 517 -16.49 -1.71 -20.62
C SER A 517 -16.36 -1.74 -19.09
N THR A 518 -16.44 -2.94 -18.52
CA THR A 518 -16.22 -3.19 -17.08
C THR A 518 -15.26 -4.35 -16.92
N PHE A 519 -14.18 -4.11 -16.19
CA PHE A 519 -13.23 -5.13 -15.73
C PHE A 519 -13.54 -5.43 -14.27
N THR A 520 -13.80 -6.70 -13.95
CA THR A 520 -14.12 -7.16 -12.61
C THR A 520 -13.00 -8.06 -12.11
N ILE A 521 -12.29 -7.64 -11.08
CA ILE A 521 -11.24 -8.42 -10.41
C ILE A 521 -11.83 -8.99 -9.13
N ARG A 522 -11.65 -10.30 -8.92
CA ARG A 522 -12.02 -10.98 -7.68
C ARG A 522 -10.77 -11.52 -7.01
N LEU A 523 -10.55 -11.14 -5.77
CA LEU A 523 -9.39 -11.55 -4.96
C LEU A 523 -9.88 -12.20 -3.67
N PRO A 524 -9.33 -13.36 -3.26
CA PRO A 524 -9.73 -13.97 -2.00
C PRO A 524 -9.31 -13.11 -0.81
N LEU A 525 -10.19 -13.00 0.19
CA LEU A 525 -9.92 -12.27 1.45
C LEU A 525 -8.87 -12.95 2.33
N THR A 526 -8.74 -14.28 2.22
CA THR A 526 -7.82 -15.07 3.04
C THR A 526 -6.49 -15.31 2.32
N LEU A 527 -5.42 -15.52 3.09
CA LEU A 527 -4.22 -16.19 2.57
C LEU A 527 -4.69 -17.42 1.80
N ALA A 528 -4.10 -17.66 0.63
CA ALA A 528 -4.51 -18.72 -0.28
C ALA A 528 -4.67 -20.06 0.44
N ILE A 529 -5.88 -20.27 1.00
CA ILE A 529 -6.33 -21.57 1.47
C ILE A 529 -6.93 -22.24 0.25
N LEU A 530 -6.40 -23.38 -0.07
CA LEU A 530 -6.82 -24.19 -1.19
C LEU A 530 -7.59 -25.41 -0.69
N ASP A 531 -8.81 -25.59 -1.17
CA ASP A 531 -9.49 -26.87 -1.05
C ASP A 531 -8.87 -27.81 -2.09
N GLY A 532 -8.17 -28.82 -1.61
CA GLY A 532 -7.40 -29.71 -2.46
C GLY A 532 -7.79 -31.19 -2.32
N GLN A 533 -7.73 -31.92 -3.42
CA GLN A 533 -7.76 -33.37 -3.46
C GLN A 533 -6.34 -33.88 -3.31
N LEU A 534 -6.06 -34.59 -2.22
CA LEU A 534 -4.79 -35.27 -2.04
C LEU A 534 -4.75 -36.51 -2.92
N VAL A 535 -3.66 -36.66 -3.67
CA VAL A 535 -3.40 -37.79 -4.55
C VAL A 535 -1.99 -38.32 -4.30
N ARG A 536 -1.79 -39.61 -4.43
CA ARG A 536 -0.50 -40.24 -4.33
C ARG A 536 0.04 -40.59 -5.72
N VAL A 537 1.33 -40.33 -5.94
CA VAL A 537 2.07 -40.73 -7.14
C VAL A 537 3.42 -41.23 -6.69
N GLY A 538 3.61 -42.56 -6.72
CA GLY A 538 4.75 -43.24 -6.09
C GLY A 538 4.76 -42.98 -4.58
N GLU A 539 5.90 -42.59 -4.06
CA GLU A 539 6.05 -42.26 -2.62
C GLU A 539 5.60 -40.83 -2.23
N ASN A 540 5.25 -39.99 -3.23
CA ASN A 540 4.98 -38.57 -2.99
C ASN A 540 3.49 -38.26 -2.98
N THR A 541 3.10 -37.31 -2.13
CA THR A 541 1.75 -36.75 -2.05
C THR A 541 1.65 -35.44 -2.81
N TYR A 542 0.67 -35.35 -3.69
CA TYR A 542 0.35 -34.15 -4.46
C TYR A 542 -1.05 -33.67 -4.10
N ILE A 543 -1.29 -32.38 -4.33
CA ILE A 543 -2.59 -31.75 -4.13
C ILE A 543 -3.06 -31.17 -5.45
N ILE A 544 -4.23 -31.58 -5.88
CA ILE A 544 -4.90 -31.04 -7.06
C ILE A 544 -5.99 -30.08 -6.56
N PRO A 545 -6.02 -28.81 -7.00
CA PRO A 545 -7.07 -27.86 -6.64
C PRO A 545 -8.46 -28.41 -6.98
N LEU A 546 -9.40 -28.42 -6.03
CA LEU A 546 -10.77 -28.92 -6.27
C LEU A 546 -11.48 -28.14 -7.36
N VAL A 547 -11.20 -26.84 -7.47
CA VAL A 547 -11.80 -25.98 -8.51
C VAL A 547 -11.44 -26.42 -9.93
N SER A 548 -10.31 -27.10 -10.10
CA SER A 548 -9.84 -27.61 -11.39
C SER A 548 -10.32 -29.04 -11.68
N ILE A 549 -10.92 -29.73 -10.72
CA ILE A 549 -11.36 -31.11 -10.88
C ILE A 549 -12.78 -31.16 -11.43
N VAL A 550 -12.96 -31.83 -12.55
CA VAL A 550 -14.27 -32.07 -13.16
C VAL A 550 -14.90 -33.36 -12.62
N GLU A 551 -14.17 -34.46 -12.69
CA GLU A 551 -14.58 -35.76 -12.17
C GLU A 551 -13.37 -36.69 -11.98
N SER A 552 -13.50 -37.72 -11.16
CA SER A 552 -12.48 -38.75 -10.98
C SER A 552 -13.08 -40.11 -11.33
N LEU A 553 -12.30 -40.96 -12.08
CA LEU A 553 -12.78 -42.24 -12.58
C LEU A 553 -11.68 -43.31 -12.63
N LEU A 554 -12.07 -44.55 -12.60
CA LEU A 554 -11.19 -45.66 -12.89
C LEU A 554 -10.99 -45.81 -14.40
N VAL A 555 -9.76 -45.98 -14.84
CA VAL A 555 -9.43 -46.15 -16.27
C VAL A 555 -10.02 -47.45 -16.81
N ASN A 556 -10.83 -47.33 -17.86
CA ASN A 556 -11.29 -48.49 -18.63
C ASN A 556 -10.53 -48.56 -19.95
N LYS A 557 -9.76 -49.62 -20.15
CA LYS A 557 -8.96 -49.83 -21.38
C LYS A 557 -9.75 -49.70 -22.69
N LYS A 558 -11.01 -50.02 -22.68
CA LYS A 558 -11.87 -49.92 -23.88
C LYS A 558 -12.01 -48.47 -24.36
N ASN A 559 -11.85 -47.51 -23.45
CA ASN A 559 -11.98 -46.08 -23.74
C ASN A 559 -10.63 -45.41 -24.00
N VAL A 560 -9.52 -46.17 -23.91
CA VAL A 560 -8.18 -45.63 -24.21
C VAL A 560 -7.86 -45.82 -25.69
N ASN A 561 -7.56 -44.71 -26.37
CA ASN A 561 -7.20 -44.72 -27.78
C ASN A 561 -5.81 -44.12 -27.95
N ALA A 562 -5.01 -44.66 -28.87
CA ALA A 562 -3.71 -44.12 -29.21
C ALA A 562 -3.81 -43.28 -30.48
N ILE A 563 -3.34 -42.05 -30.43
CA ILE A 563 -3.27 -41.15 -31.59
C ILE A 563 -1.85 -41.17 -32.14
N ALA A 564 -1.71 -41.51 -33.43
CA ALA A 564 -0.44 -41.50 -34.16
C ALA A 564 0.73 -42.27 -33.47
N GLY A 565 0.42 -43.25 -32.63
CA GLY A 565 1.41 -44.14 -31.99
C GLY A 565 2.21 -43.51 -30.84
N LYS A 566 1.90 -42.30 -30.38
CA LYS A 566 2.67 -41.63 -29.34
C LYS A 566 1.85 -40.97 -28.21
N ALA A 567 0.58 -40.57 -28.45
CA ALA A 567 -0.26 -39.95 -27.44
C ALA A 567 -1.45 -40.84 -27.12
N GLU A 568 -1.71 -41.08 -25.86
CA GLU A 568 -2.88 -41.81 -25.39
C GLU A 568 -3.95 -40.84 -24.95
N VAL A 569 -5.18 -41.08 -25.42
CA VAL A 569 -6.34 -40.29 -25.05
C VAL A 569 -7.42 -41.18 -24.45
N TYR A 570 -8.15 -40.65 -23.47
CA TYR A 570 -9.27 -41.31 -22.86
C TYR A 570 -10.56 -40.75 -23.45
N GLN A 571 -11.44 -41.62 -23.94
CA GLN A 571 -12.74 -41.22 -24.41
C GLN A 571 -13.69 -41.11 -23.21
N LEU A 572 -14.07 -39.87 -22.87
CA LEU A 572 -15.03 -39.55 -21.86
C LEU A 572 -16.30 -39.01 -22.51
N ARG A 573 -17.37 -39.79 -22.53
CA ARG A 573 -18.62 -39.48 -23.26
C ARG A 573 -18.35 -39.20 -24.75
N SER A 574 -18.44 -37.90 -25.17
CA SER A 574 -18.16 -37.48 -26.55
C SER A 574 -16.74 -36.90 -26.73
N ASP A 575 -16.04 -36.64 -25.65
CA ASP A 575 -14.77 -35.90 -25.65
C ASP A 575 -13.59 -36.86 -25.56
N TYR A 576 -12.48 -36.45 -26.18
CA TYR A 576 -11.20 -37.18 -26.10
C TYR A 576 -10.24 -36.34 -25.25
N LEU A 577 -9.88 -36.88 -24.08
CA LEU A 577 -9.01 -36.20 -23.12
C LEU A 577 -7.56 -36.78 -23.22
N PRO A 578 -6.51 -35.96 -23.30
CA PRO A 578 -5.15 -36.44 -23.21
C PRO A 578 -4.90 -37.08 -21.84
N ILE A 579 -4.29 -38.25 -21.80
CA ILE A 579 -3.84 -38.90 -20.56
C ILE A 579 -2.48 -38.36 -20.21
N ILE A 580 -2.40 -37.64 -19.09
CA ILE A 580 -1.17 -37.02 -18.55
C ILE A 580 -0.71 -37.86 -17.36
N ARG A 581 0.43 -38.47 -17.49
CA ARG A 581 1.02 -39.25 -16.41
C ARG A 581 1.87 -38.36 -15.54
N LEU A 582 1.38 -38.05 -14.33
CA LEU A 582 2.11 -37.15 -13.40
C LEU A 582 3.50 -37.70 -13.06
N TYR A 583 3.67 -39.01 -13.01
CA TYR A 583 4.97 -39.63 -12.77
C TYR A 583 5.98 -39.38 -13.92
N ASP A 584 5.52 -39.28 -15.17
CA ASP A 584 6.39 -38.96 -16.31
C ASP A 584 6.74 -37.45 -16.30
N VAL A 585 5.77 -36.59 -15.94
CA VAL A 585 5.97 -35.13 -15.85
C VAL A 585 7.02 -34.78 -14.78
N PHE A 586 6.94 -35.43 -13.63
CA PHE A 586 7.82 -35.12 -12.48
C PHE A 586 9.00 -36.10 -12.35
N GLY A 587 9.16 -37.08 -13.27
CA GLY A 587 10.27 -38.01 -13.27
C GLY A 587 10.26 -39.00 -12.11
N LEU A 588 9.10 -39.48 -11.69
CA LEU A 588 8.88 -40.33 -10.52
C LEU A 588 8.78 -41.81 -10.91
N GLU A 589 9.00 -42.71 -9.97
CA GLU A 589 8.66 -44.10 -10.10
C GLU A 589 7.25 -44.37 -9.55
N PRO A 590 6.24 -44.71 -10.40
CA PRO A 590 4.89 -44.99 -9.96
C PRO A 590 4.76 -46.36 -9.34
N ASP A 591 3.84 -46.53 -8.41
CA ASP A 591 3.48 -47.87 -7.89
C ASP A 591 2.85 -48.73 -8.97
N ARG A 592 2.15 -48.10 -9.91
CA ARG A 592 1.44 -48.76 -11.00
C ARG A 592 1.83 -48.19 -12.38
N ARG A 593 2.49 -48.97 -13.21
CA ARG A 593 2.86 -48.55 -14.59
C ARG A 593 1.79 -48.88 -15.63
N THR A 594 0.82 -49.71 -15.28
CA THR A 594 -0.24 -50.15 -16.22
C THR A 594 -1.46 -49.29 -16.06
N LEU A 595 -2.12 -48.96 -17.18
CA LEU A 595 -3.37 -48.23 -17.18
C LEU A 595 -4.55 -49.05 -16.57
N ASP A 596 -4.37 -50.37 -16.41
CA ASP A 596 -5.33 -51.25 -15.76
C ASP A 596 -5.40 -50.90 -14.27
N ASP A 597 -6.56 -50.56 -13.80
CA ASP A 597 -6.83 -50.10 -12.42
C ASP A 597 -6.19 -48.74 -12.02
N GLY A 598 -5.69 -47.95 -12.99
CA GLY A 598 -5.27 -46.56 -12.75
C GLY A 598 -6.44 -45.64 -12.44
N LEU A 599 -6.20 -44.65 -11.61
CA LEU A 599 -7.14 -43.55 -11.31
C LEU A 599 -6.86 -42.39 -12.23
N LEU A 600 -7.88 -41.92 -12.94
CA LEU A 600 -7.80 -40.73 -13.80
C LEU A 600 -8.60 -39.59 -13.14
N VAL A 601 -7.92 -38.52 -12.78
CA VAL A 601 -8.55 -37.31 -12.32
C VAL A 601 -8.68 -36.37 -13.51
N VAL A 602 -9.92 -36.15 -13.96
CA VAL A 602 -10.21 -35.25 -15.06
C VAL A 602 -10.16 -33.82 -14.53
N VAL A 603 -9.29 -33.04 -15.12
CA VAL A 603 -9.08 -31.63 -14.74
C VAL A 603 -9.35 -30.72 -15.93
N GLU A 604 -9.72 -29.49 -15.62
CA GLU A 604 -9.88 -28.41 -16.59
C GLU A 604 -9.04 -27.22 -16.19
N GLY A 605 -8.23 -26.72 -17.14
CA GLY A 605 -7.38 -25.57 -16.98
C GLY A 605 -7.21 -24.83 -18.31
N ASP A 606 -7.22 -23.50 -18.30
CA ASP A 606 -7.18 -22.63 -19.50
C ASP A 606 -8.15 -23.09 -20.61
N GLY A 607 -9.38 -23.51 -20.21
CA GLY A 607 -10.41 -24.01 -21.16
C GLY A 607 -10.09 -25.35 -21.81
N LYS A 608 -9.02 -26.05 -21.38
CA LYS A 608 -8.62 -27.38 -21.89
C LYS A 608 -8.81 -28.43 -20.80
N LYS A 609 -9.36 -29.57 -21.20
CA LYS A 609 -9.51 -30.72 -20.32
C LYS A 609 -8.37 -31.70 -20.51
N GLY A 610 -7.90 -32.28 -19.39
CA GLY A 610 -6.90 -33.31 -19.36
C GLY A 610 -7.21 -34.34 -18.29
N GLY A 611 -6.72 -35.57 -18.46
CA GLY A 611 -6.83 -36.60 -17.44
C GLY A 611 -5.49 -36.84 -16.76
N LEU A 612 -5.37 -36.50 -15.47
CA LEU A 612 -4.18 -36.76 -14.66
C LEU A 612 -4.22 -38.19 -14.14
N LEU A 613 -3.25 -39.02 -14.53
CA LEU A 613 -3.13 -40.38 -14.02
C LEU A 613 -2.37 -40.39 -12.70
N VAL A 614 -3.01 -40.92 -11.66
CA VAL A 614 -2.50 -41.00 -10.29
C VAL A 614 -2.62 -42.41 -9.74
N ASP A 615 -1.84 -42.76 -8.70
CA ASP A 615 -1.89 -44.08 -8.09
C ASP A 615 -3.08 -44.24 -7.15
N GLU A 616 -3.41 -43.19 -6.35
CA GLU A 616 -4.48 -43.26 -5.33
C GLU A 616 -5.04 -41.87 -5.02
N LEU A 617 -6.34 -41.83 -4.66
CA LEU A 617 -6.99 -40.68 -4.05
C LEU A 617 -6.98 -40.87 -2.54
N LEU A 618 -6.35 -39.95 -1.80
CA LEU A 618 -6.20 -40.05 -0.35
C LEU A 618 -7.33 -39.36 0.42
N GLY A 619 -7.84 -38.25 -0.09
CA GLY A 619 -8.92 -37.50 0.56
C GLY A 619 -8.93 -36.03 0.14
N GLN A 620 -9.89 -35.29 0.68
CA GLN A 620 -9.98 -33.85 0.49
C GLN A 620 -9.55 -33.15 1.77
N GLN A 621 -8.76 -32.11 1.62
CA GLN A 621 -8.28 -31.31 2.75
C GLN A 621 -8.09 -29.85 2.34
N GLN A 622 -8.40 -28.94 3.27
CA GLN A 622 -7.99 -27.54 3.14
C GLN A 622 -6.51 -27.40 3.50
N VAL A 623 -5.78 -26.70 2.66
CA VAL A 623 -4.34 -26.52 2.83
C VAL A 623 -3.93 -25.07 2.60
N VAL A 624 -2.91 -24.62 3.34
CA VAL A 624 -2.32 -23.30 3.16
C VAL A 624 -1.22 -23.37 2.12
N ILE A 625 -1.34 -22.63 1.03
CA ILE A 625 -0.32 -22.56 -0.01
C ILE A 625 0.90 -21.82 0.52
N LYS A 626 2.06 -22.44 0.44
CA LYS A 626 3.37 -21.82 0.67
C LYS A 626 4.11 -21.71 -0.66
N SER A 627 4.56 -20.51 -1.02
CA SER A 627 5.35 -20.30 -2.22
C SER A 627 6.67 -21.06 -2.14
N LEU A 628 6.99 -21.79 -3.20
CA LEU A 628 8.30 -22.45 -3.35
C LEU A 628 9.40 -21.44 -3.73
N GLU A 629 9.03 -20.33 -4.38
CA GLU A 629 9.97 -19.35 -4.95
C GLU A 629 10.76 -18.58 -3.89
N THR A 630 10.25 -18.50 -2.66
CA THR A 630 10.94 -17.85 -1.54
C THR A 630 12.26 -18.53 -1.18
N ASN A 631 12.34 -19.87 -1.31
CA ASN A 631 13.50 -20.66 -0.88
C ASN A 631 14.04 -21.60 -1.96
N PHE A 632 13.28 -21.82 -3.03
CA PHE A 632 13.60 -22.78 -4.09
C PHE A 632 13.40 -22.16 -5.48
N ARG A 633 13.96 -22.78 -6.51
CA ARG A 633 13.70 -22.41 -7.91
C ARG A 633 12.28 -22.82 -8.30
N ARG A 634 11.68 -22.04 -9.18
CA ARG A 634 10.40 -22.35 -9.80
C ARG A 634 10.49 -23.73 -10.48
N VAL A 635 9.49 -24.56 -10.24
CA VAL A 635 9.33 -25.87 -10.87
C VAL A 635 8.06 -25.82 -11.74
N ASP A 636 8.22 -26.05 -13.03
CA ASP A 636 7.10 -26.06 -13.96
C ASP A 636 6.12 -27.17 -13.61
N GLY A 637 4.81 -26.86 -13.60
CA GLY A 637 3.74 -27.78 -13.21
C GLY A 637 3.46 -27.82 -11.71
N LEU A 638 4.14 -26.99 -10.87
CA LEU A 638 3.86 -26.83 -9.45
C LEU A 638 3.57 -25.38 -9.13
N SER A 639 2.48 -25.13 -8.38
CA SER A 639 2.08 -23.78 -7.92
C SER A 639 2.56 -23.45 -6.51
N GLY A 640 2.93 -24.46 -5.70
CA GLY A 640 3.35 -24.29 -4.33
C GLY A 640 3.54 -25.60 -3.60
N ALA A 641 3.70 -25.50 -2.28
CA ALA A 641 3.75 -26.63 -1.36
C ALA A 641 2.95 -26.35 -0.09
N THR A 642 2.65 -27.39 0.66
CA THR A 642 2.06 -27.29 2.00
C THR A 642 2.64 -28.35 2.92
N ILE A 643 2.37 -28.22 4.22
CA ILE A 643 2.68 -29.22 5.23
C ILE A 643 1.36 -29.83 5.68
N LEU A 644 1.22 -31.13 5.55
CA LEU A 644 0.03 -31.87 5.99
C LEU A 644 0.00 -32.03 7.51
N GLY A 645 -1.13 -32.50 8.05
CA GLY A 645 -1.33 -32.69 9.48
C GLY A 645 -0.41 -33.73 10.12
N ASP A 646 0.16 -34.64 9.33
CA ASP A 646 1.17 -35.63 9.74
C ASP A 646 2.61 -35.11 9.68
N GLY A 647 2.79 -33.84 9.25
CA GLY A 647 4.10 -33.20 9.09
C GLY A 647 4.77 -33.48 7.74
N THR A 648 4.15 -34.24 6.84
CA THR A 648 4.69 -34.46 5.50
C THR A 648 4.48 -33.27 4.58
N VAL A 649 5.41 -33.05 3.63
CA VAL A 649 5.29 -32.00 2.62
C VAL A 649 4.52 -32.52 1.43
N ALA A 650 3.45 -31.84 1.03
CA ALA A 650 2.72 -32.11 -0.19
C ALA A 650 2.89 -30.96 -1.20
N LEU A 651 3.08 -31.30 -2.47
CA LEU A 651 3.27 -30.36 -3.56
C LEU A 651 1.93 -30.07 -4.24
N ILE A 652 1.67 -28.80 -4.54
CA ILE A 652 0.41 -28.35 -5.17
C ILE A 652 0.61 -28.27 -6.67
N VAL A 653 -0.23 -28.99 -7.41
CA VAL A 653 -0.16 -29.09 -8.87
C VAL A 653 -0.67 -27.82 -9.53
N ASP A 654 0.11 -27.23 -10.41
CA ASP A 654 -0.32 -26.22 -11.38
C ASP A 654 -0.97 -26.96 -12.57
N VAL A 655 -2.29 -27.06 -12.56
CA VAL A 655 -3.05 -27.80 -13.57
C VAL A 655 -2.81 -27.22 -14.96
N ASP A 656 -2.80 -25.90 -15.12
CA ASP A 656 -2.56 -25.22 -16.40
C ASP A 656 -1.15 -25.50 -16.91
N GLY A 657 -0.17 -25.41 -16.01
CA GLY A 657 1.23 -25.73 -16.30
C GLY A 657 1.40 -27.18 -16.75
N VAL A 658 0.80 -28.14 -16.05
CA VAL A 658 0.88 -29.58 -16.38
C VAL A 658 0.21 -29.88 -17.71
N VAL A 659 -0.96 -29.31 -18.01
CA VAL A 659 -1.63 -29.48 -19.29
C VAL A 659 -0.78 -28.91 -20.45
N ARG A 660 -0.17 -27.74 -20.26
CA ARG A 660 0.77 -27.15 -21.25
C ARG A 660 2.02 -28.01 -21.45
N LEU A 661 2.64 -28.51 -20.38
CA LEU A 661 3.82 -29.36 -20.43
C LEU A 661 3.54 -30.66 -21.22
N SER A 662 2.37 -31.25 -21.02
CA SER A 662 1.99 -32.47 -21.75
C SER A 662 1.87 -32.26 -23.26
N ALA A 663 1.39 -31.08 -23.68
CA ALA A 663 1.28 -30.73 -25.10
C ALA A 663 2.67 -30.52 -25.76
N SER A 664 3.65 -30.04 -25.00
CA SER A 664 5.02 -29.80 -25.48
C SER A 664 5.89 -31.07 -25.49
N HIS A 665 5.65 -32.08 -24.63
CA HIS A 665 6.40 -33.32 -24.54
C HIS A 665 6.07 -34.34 -25.65
N GLY A 666 5.16 -34.03 -26.55
CA GLY A 666 4.99 -34.76 -27.82
C GLY A 666 6.21 -34.71 -28.76
N ALA A 667 7.23 -33.91 -28.46
CA ALA A 667 8.47 -33.77 -29.22
C ALA A 667 9.70 -33.81 -28.28
N THR A 668 10.31 -34.97 -28.11
CA THR A 668 11.66 -35.27 -27.55
C THR A 668 11.83 -35.28 -26.00
N PRO A 669 12.50 -36.33 -25.46
CA PRO A 669 12.75 -36.41 -24.01
C PRO A 669 13.94 -35.53 -23.61
N THR A 670 13.73 -34.61 -22.69
CA THR A 670 14.80 -33.81 -22.07
C THR A 670 15.22 -34.41 -20.73
N LYS A 671 16.53 -34.41 -20.52
CA LYS A 671 17.31 -35.01 -19.44
C LYS A 671 16.85 -34.58 -18.04
N HIS A 672 16.85 -35.58 -17.16
CA HIS A 672 16.71 -35.54 -15.71
C HIS A 672 17.35 -34.32 -14.99
N VAL A 673 16.60 -33.68 -14.12
CA VAL A 673 17.13 -32.95 -12.98
C VAL A 673 16.67 -33.69 -11.73
N ALA A 674 17.60 -34.38 -11.09
CA ALA A 674 17.41 -35.02 -9.80
C ALA A 674 17.25 -33.88 -8.75
N VAL A 675 16.16 -33.92 -8.00
CA VAL A 675 15.97 -33.14 -6.79
C VAL A 675 16.64 -33.90 -5.66
N ALA A 676 17.73 -33.34 -5.12
CA ALA A 676 18.38 -33.79 -3.89
C ALA A 676 17.79 -33.08 -2.69
#